data_a7c0f10fa7badb9470279a6ac15cf6be
#
_entry.id   a7c0f10fa7badb9470279a6ac15cf6be
#
_cell.length_a   1.000
_cell.length_b   1.000
_cell.length_c   1.000
_cell.angle_alpha   90.00
_cell.angle_beta   90.00
_cell.angle_gamma   90.00
#
_symmetry.space_group_name_H-M   'P 1'
#
loop_
_entity.id
_entity.type
_entity.pdbx_description
1 polymer ?
#
loop_
_entity_poly.entity_id
_entity_poly.type
_entity_poly.pdbx_seq_one_letter_code
_entity_poly.pdbx_strand_id
1 'polypeptide(L)'
;MKIRNITAPARVYNNCQSKYYTDNSIKYDTFEQSKPKYNAVHFTGINGKGIVKQRGLLMHITSLPAHRSYCGQFGDPQTEKFIDWMSKSKQTHWIMNPLNALEDNLCPYSATGRFSRNKFIVNLNKLTGKEYGRILKPRELPDDITVPQFTLDMLEGQKNPRFKIAFKRFQKLDEAEPIKQEYNNFINENDSLWLDDYANYDMLSRRYGTDWTKWEKPLQTAPEDAKKERVSLNKRITTVLKEMGKDINPQQIEDEVNLYKFEQFLYDKQFNEMTSSLNKRGINLIMDLPIGVSPTGVDTWGKKNIFLLDKDFKPQKISGCPPEANYPYTQVWGHSLYNYDSPEFWDYHEKSLKKLLKNADLRLDHFVGYINRAAIPTSYTKPDGTVLKGAENIFKPVEEGGMGIGFFAPEWVEDVYTKKNKNNENMFDLFCRVARELGKKPEDVYILENFGPLAKTKAYKQFDKKYGKNFISQRVPIGMGIKDSGTKKDKLNSPFGMNDPHIAILTGNHDLPSLKETLDSLMNVQNKKQTRAEKKSSKIFDRFCKEELKLTEDERKNTDDVYLNTMKWFYTRGVKQVQTTLQDALGIYWRPNIPGFWNGMQDKFLQKPTKEALLPYWSKVFPKDFLSRDNVSGINPGYKSFADRYTKMMEDLYSKQ
;
A
#
# COMPACT_ATOMS: atom_id res chain seq x y z
N MET A 1 -34.80 2.40 -28.78
CA MET A 1 -33.85 3.52 -28.75
C MET A 1 -32.45 2.93 -28.72
N LYS A 2 -31.65 3.15 -29.76
CA LYS A 2 -30.40 2.43 -30.00
C LYS A 2 -29.34 2.86 -28.99
N ILE A 3 -28.86 1.92 -28.18
CA ILE A 3 -27.68 2.08 -27.34
C ILE A 3 -26.46 2.16 -28.26
N ARG A 4 -25.81 3.30 -28.32
CA ARG A 4 -24.52 3.44 -28.99
C ARG A 4 -23.46 2.84 -28.08
N ASN A 5 -22.92 1.71 -28.50
CA ASN A 5 -21.64 1.19 -27.99
C ASN A 5 -20.57 2.25 -28.27
N ILE A 6 -20.04 2.85 -27.18
CA ILE A 6 -18.80 3.60 -27.26
C ILE A 6 -17.67 2.58 -27.09
N THR A 7 -17.32 1.94 -28.20
CA THR A 7 -16.04 1.25 -28.31
C THR A 7 -14.96 2.32 -28.43
N ALA A 8 -14.15 2.49 -27.44
CA ALA A 8 -12.91 3.24 -27.57
C ALA A 8 -12.05 2.58 -28.68
N PRO A 9 -11.50 3.35 -29.61
CA PRO A 9 -10.82 2.77 -30.75
C PRO A 9 -9.49 2.13 -30.31
N ALA A 10 -9.38 0.82 -30.52
CA ALA A 10 -8.17 0.01 -30.30
C ALA A 10 -6.91 0.52 -31.05
N ARG A 11 -7.04 1.55 -31.88
CA ARG A 11 -5.92 2.14 -32.64
C ARG A 11 -5.00 3.08 -31.88
N VAL A 12 -5.38 3.54 -30.68
CA VAL A 12 -4.53 4.44 -29.88
C VAL A 12 -3.46 3.66 -29.13
N TYR A 13 -3.69 2.39 -28.80
CA TYR A 13 -2.75 1.57 -28.02
C TYR A 13 -1.55 1.04 -28.79
N ASN A 14 -1.71 0.73 -30.09
CA ASN A 14 -0.59 0.18 -30.88
C ASN A 14 0.46 1.23 -31.29
N ASN A 15 0.14 2.52 -31.28
CA ASN A 15 1.11 3.58 -31.56
C ASN A 15 1.87 4.09 -30.33
N CYS A 16 1.39 3.76 -29.11
CA CYS A 16 2.13 4.11 -27.88
C CYS A 16 3.27 3.13 -27.57
N GLN A 17 3.11 1.84 -27.90
CA GLN A 17 4.14 0.84 -27.57
C GLN A 17 5.47 1.05 -28.30
N SER A 18 5.45 1.55 -29.54
CA SER A 18 6.70 1.74 -30.32
C SER A 18 7.45 3.04 -30.02
N LYS A 19 6.79 4.03 -29.40
CA LYS A 19 7.45 5.32 -29.04
C LYS A 19 8.02 5.36 -27.62
N TYR A 20 7.62 4.44 -26.73
CA TYR A 20 8.11 4.43 -25.36
C TYR A 20 9.43 3.69 -25.16
N TYR A 21 9.85 2.88 -26.14
CA TYR A 21 11.13 2.14 -26.06
C TYR A 21 12.36 2.95 -26.47
N THR A 22 12.21 4.15 -27.05
CA THR A 22 13.33 4.91 -27.61
C THR A 22 13.72 6.17 -26.83
N ASP A 23 12.96 6.57 -25.80
CA ASP A 23 13.21 7.87 -25.14
C ASP A 23 13.21 7.82 -23.60
N ASN A 24 13.39 6.64 -23.02
CA ASN A 24 13.82 6.53 -21.63
C ASN A 24 15.34 6.64 -21.57
N SER A 25 15.86 7.86 -21.82
CA SER A 25 17.18 8.23 -21.36
C SER A 25 17.15 8.46 -19.83
N ILE A 26 16.83 7.41 -19.05
CA ILE A 26 17.46 7.25 -17.76
C ILE A 26 18.93 7.22 -18.10
N LYS A 27 19.68 8.26 -17.77
CA LYS A 27 21.12 8.25 -17.88
C LYS A 27 21.64 7.12 -17.02
N TYR A 28 21.91 6.01 -17.64
CA TYR A 28 22.65 4.92 -17.03
C TYR A 28 24.10 5.35 -17.01
N ASP A 29 24.67 5.58 -15.83
CA ASP A 29 26.10 5.76 -15.69
C ASP A 29 26.80 4.49 -16.17
N THR A 30 27.57 4.61 -17.25
CA THR A 30 28.50 3.58 -17.70
C THR A 30 29.67 3.57 -16.72
N PHE A 31 29.59 2.68 -15.72
CA PHE A 31 30.71 2.44 -14.82
C PHE A 31 31.79 1.60 -15.51
N GLU A 32 32.93 2.22 -15.81
CA GLU A 32 34.14 1.47 -16.11
C GLU A 32 34.57 0.69 -14.84
N GLN A 33 34.89 -0.60 -15.07
CA GLN A 33 35.34 -1.50 -14.02
C GLN A 33 36.73 -1.10 -13.49
N SER A 34 36.77 -0.23 -12.49
CA SER A 34 37.91 -0.23 -11.57
C SER A 34 37.61 -1.26 -10.48
N LYS A 35 38.42 -2.33 -10.42
CA LYS A 35 38.35 -3.31 -9.33
C LYS A 35 38.65 -2.58 -8.02
N PRO A 36 37.70 -2.37 -7.10
CA PRO A 36 38.02 -1.75 -5.82
C PRO A 36 38.83 -2.75 -5.00
N LYS A 37 40.01 -2.36 -4.55
CA LYS A 37 40.72 -3.04 -3.47
C LYS A 37 39.89 -2.85 -2.20
N TYR A 38 39.13 -3.87 -1.82
CA TYR A 38 38.49 -3.91 -0.51
C TYR A 38 39.55 -4.05 0.56
N ASN A 39 39.91 -2.98 1.21
CA ASN A 39 40.48 -3.06 2.54
C ASN A 39 39.36 -3.54 3.47
N ALA A 40 39.49 -4.74 4.03
CA ALA A 40 38.64 -5.23 5.11
C ALA A 40 38.76 -4.25 6.27
N VAL A 41 37.83 -3.32 6.37
CA VAL A 41 37.75 -2.41 7.54
C VAL A 41 37.31 -3.26 8.70
N HIS A 42 38.27 -3.63 9.54
CA HIS A 42 38.02 -4.21 10.85
C HIS A 42 37.28 -3.18 11.69
N PHE A 43 35.99 -3.40 11.88
CA PHE A 43 35.17 -2.60 12.78
C PHE A 43 35.51 -2.96 14.24
N THR A 44 36.51 -2.32 14.81
CA THR A 44 36.69 -2.27 16.25
C THR A 44 35.80 -1.16 16.81
N GLY A 45 34.72 -1.55 17.50
CA GLY A 45 34.08 -0.69 18.47
C GLY A 45 33.19 0.43 17.91
N ILE A 46 31.95 0.10 17.52
CA ILE A 46 30.85 1.04 17.64
C ILE A 46 30.37 0.94 19.09
N ASN A 47 30.69 1.96 19.90
CA ASN A 47 30.35 2.06 21.31
C ASN A 47 28.89 1.63 21.57
N GLY A 48 28.67 0.43 22.15
CA GLY A 48 27.47 0.03 22.88
C GLY A 48 26.13 -0.05 22.11
N LYS A 49 26.14 0.09 20.79
CA LYS A 49 24.89 0.06 19.95
C LYS A 49 24.74 -1.34 19.35
N GLY A 50 23.69 -2.05 19.75
CA GLY A 50 23.40 -3.39 19.25
C GLY A 50 23.00 -3.39 17.78
N ILE A 51 23.20 -4.54 17.11
CA ILE A 51 22.73 -4.77 15.74
C ILE A 51 21.19 -4.84 15.75
N VAL A 52 20.54 -4.20 14.76
CA VAL A 52 19.08 -4.16 14.65
C VAL A 52 18.51 -5.56 14.44
N LYS A 53 17.58 -5.97 15.32
CA LYS A 53 16.99 -7.32 15.29
C LYS A 53 15.89 -7.48 14.24
N GLN A 54 15.06 -6.45 14.02
CA GLN A 54 13.98 -6.48 13.04
C GLN A 54 14.39 -5.74 11.76
N ARG A 55 14.37 -6.44 10.64
CA ARG A 55 14.79 -5.94 9.32
C ARG A 55 13.68 -6.22 8.32
N GLY A 56 13.03 -5.16 7.87
CA GLY A 56 11.92 -5.25 6.95
C GLY A 56 12.30 -4.82 5.53
N LEU A 57 11.81 -5.54 4.54
CA LEU A 57 11.92 -5.17 3.14
C LEU A 57 10.55 -4.79 2.59
N LEU A 58 10.40 -3.55 2.13
CA LEU A 58 9.16 -3.03 1.55
C LEU A 58 9.12 -3.31 0.05
N MET A 59 8.12 -4.09 -0.37
CA MET A 59 7.81 -4.35 -1.78
C MET A 59 6.40 -4.90 -1.90
N HIS A 60 5.58 -4.31 -2.79
CA HIS A 60 4.26 -4.85 -3.10
C HIS A 60 4.40 -6.08 -4.00
N ILE A 61 3.68 -7.16 -3.69
CA ILE A 61 3.80 -8.43 -4.42
C ILE A 61 3.53 -8.27 -5.92
N THR A 62 2.60 -7.40 -6.33
CA THR A 62 2.28 -7.19 -7.76
C THR A 62 3.41 -6.55 -8.56
N SER A 63 4.39 -5.92 -7.90
CA SER A 63 5.59 -5.42 -8.58
C SER A 63 6.63 -6.51 -8.85
N LEU A 64 6.49 -7.71 -8.28
CA LEU A 64 7.33 -8.85 -8.62
C LEU A 64 6.93 -9.41 -9.99
N PRO A 65 7.89 -9.92 -10.76
CA PRO A 65 7.58 -10.70 -11.96
C PRO A 65 6.91 -12.02 -11.57
N ALA A 66 6.23 -12.65 -12.53
CA ALA A 66 5.58 -13.93 -12.31
C ALA A 66 5.72 -14.87 -13.50
N HIS A 67 5.47 -16.14 -13.24
CA HIS A 67 5.30 -17.15 -14.28
C HIS A 67 3.82 -17.25 -14.66
N ARG A 68 3.52 -17.05 -15.95
CA ARG A 68 2.14 -17.10 -16.48
C ARG A 68 1.16 -16.12 -15.80
N SER A 69 1.66 -14.94 -15.47
CA SER A 69 0.85 -13.83 -14.96
C SER A 69 1.55 -12.51 -15.29
N TYR A 70 0.77 -11.44 -15.37
CA TYR A 70 1.31 -10.10 -15.62
C TYR A 70 1.98 -9.49 -14.38
N CYS A 71 1.67 -9.97 -13.18
CA CYS A 71 2.25 -9.48 -11.93
C CYS A 71 2.46 -10.64 -10.94
N GLY A 72 3.24 -10.38 -9.89
CA GLY A 72 3.54 -11.35 -8.84
C GLY A 72 2.30 -11.95 -8.19
N GLN A 73 2.38 -13.21 -7.83
CA GLN A 73 1.30 -14.00 -7.26
C GLN A 73 1.81 -14.96 -6.19
N PHE A 74 0.89 -15.44 -5.36
CA PHE A 74 1.21 -16.31 -4.23
C PHE A 74 1.84 -17.63 -4.66
N GLY A 75 3.00 -17.97 -4.06
CA GLY A 75 3.70 -19.23 -4.34
C GLY A 75 4.12 -19.40 -5.80
N ASP A 76 4.29 -18.29 -6.53
CA ASP A 76 4.89 -18.29 -7.85
C ASP A 76 6.40 -18.52 -7.74
N PRO A 77 7.05 -19.22 -8.68
CA PRO A 77 8.49 -19.44 -8.64
C PRO A 77 9.33 -18.16 -8.49
N GLN A 78 8.90 -17.04 -9.07
CA GLN A 78 9.61 -15.78 -8.93
C GLN A 78 9.41 -15.16 -7.54
N THR A 79 8.20 -15.28 -6.99
CA THR A 79 7.91 -14.87 -5.60
C THR A 79 8.72 -15.70 -4.60
N GLU A 80 8.82 -17.03 -4.79
CA GLU A 80 9.63 -17.91 -3.94
C GLU A 80 11.14 -17.56 -4.03
N LYS A 81 11.66 -17.29 -5.22
CA LYS A 81 13.06 -16.80 -5.39
C LYS A 81 13.30 -15.48 -4.64
N PHE A 82 12.33 -14.59 -4.66
CA PHE A 82 12.41 -13.34 -3.89
C PHE A 82 12.42 -13.61 -2.38
N ILE A 83 11.57 -14.49 -1.89
CA ILE A 83 11.54 -14.88 -0.47
C ILE A 83 12.88 -15.55 -0.05
N ASP A 84 13.43 -16.42 -0.91
CA ASP A 84 14.74 -17.03 -0.66
C ASP A 84 15.88 -15.98 -0.61
N TRP A 85 15.83 -14.97 -1.50
CA TRP A 85 16.77 -13.87 -1.47
C TRP A 85 16.61 -13.01 -0.21
N MET A 86 15.38 -12.76 0.24
CA MET A 86 15.12 -12.09 1.51
C MET A 86 15.75 -12.84 2.69
N SER A 87 15.58 -14.16 2.76
CA SER A 87 16.19 -15.00 3.78
C SER A 87 17.72 -14.93 3.73
N LYS A 88 18.31 -15.04 2.52
CA LYS A 88 19.74 -14.92 2.30
C LYS A 88 20.30 -13.57 2.73
N SER A 89 19.60 -12.48 2.40
CA SER A 89 19.94 -11.11 2.80
C SER A 89 19.50 -10.79 4.24
N LYS A 90 19.22 -11.82 5.06
CA LYS A 90 18.94 -11.71 6.51
C LYS A 90 17.74 -10.82 6.83
N GLN A 91 16.77 -10.69 5.95
CA GLN A 91 15.52 -10.00 6.23
C GLN A 91 14.67 -10.83 7.22
N THR A 92 13.97 -10.16 8.12
CA THR A 92 13.07 -10.79 9.09
C THR A 92 11.61 -10.45 8.87
N HIS A 93 11.33 -9.47 8.00
CA HIS A 93 9.97 -9.05 7.68
C HIS A 93 9.84 -8.69 6.20
N TRP A 94 8.75 -9.14 5.58
CA TRP A 94 8.27 -8.60 4.33
C TRP A 94 7.20 -7.56 4.61
N ILE A 95 7.38 -6.33 4.16
CA ILE A 95 6.43 -5.24 4.31
C ILE A 95 5.69 -5.08 2.99
N MET A 96 4.37 -5.21 3.03
CA MET A 96 3.51 -5.07 1.85
C MET A 96 2.55 -3.90 2.01
N ASN A 97 2.42 -3.09 0.96
CA ASN A 97 1.32 -2.16 0.80
C ASN A 97 -0.01 -2.93 0.83
N PRO A 98 -1.17 -2.27 0.98
CA PRO A 98 -2.45 -2.96 1.14
C PRO A 98 -2.72 -3.98 0.03
N LEU A 99 -3.23 -5.16 0.39
CA LEU A 99 -3.59 -6.24 -0.54
C LEU A 99 -5.10 -6.29 -0.83
N ASN A 100 -5.76 -5.14 -0.73
CA ASN A 100 -7.19 -5.01 -0.96
C ASN A 100 -7.54 -5.09 -2.45
N ALA A 101 -8.82 -5.35 -2.75
CA ALA A 101 -9.32 -5.29 -4.11
C ALA A 101 -9.09 -3.89 -4.71
N LEU A 102 -8.65 -3.87 -5.97
CA LEU A 102 -8.24 -2.66 -6.67
C LEU A 102 -9.41 -1.96 -7.34
N GLU A 103 -9.34 -0.65 -7.39
CA GLU A 103 -10.11 0.19 -8.32
C GLU A 103 -9.33 0.41 -9.63
N ASP A 104 -9.93 1.10 -10.59
CA ASP A 104 -9.34 1.36 -11.91
C ASP A 104 -8.00 2.09 -11.86
N ASN A 105 -7.75 2.86 -10.78
CA ASN A 105 -6.49 3.56 -10.54
C ASN A 105 -5.35 2.65 -10.09
N LEU A 106 -5.61 1.37 -9.82
CA LEU A 106 -4.67 0.36 -9.31
C LEU A 106 -3.96 0.74 -8.00
N CYS A 107 -4.42 1.79 -7.32
CA CYS A 107 -3.83 2.23 -6.06
C CYS A 107 -4.25 1.30 -4.91
N PRO A 108 -3.31 0.65 -4.20
CA PRO A 108 -3.64 -0.24 -3.08
C PRO A 108 -4.36 0.45 -1.92
N TYR A 109 -4.21 1.78 -1.80
CA TYR A 109 -4.84 2.58 -0.75
C TYR A 109 -6.27 3.02 -1.09
N SER A 110 -6.67 2.96 -2.38
CA SER A 110 -8.06 3.14 -2.82
C SER A 110 -8.84 1.84 -2.65
N ALA A 111 -8.90 1.33 -1.43
CA ALA A 111 -9.55 0.06 -1.14
C ALA A 111 -11.06 0.15 -1.34
N THR A 112 -11.64 -0.75 -2.14
CA THR A 112 -13.11 -0.85 -2.32
C THR A 112 -13.81 -1.26 -1.04
N GLY A 113 -13.09 -1.91 -0.12
CA GLY A 113 -13.55 -2.28 1.21
C GLY A 113 -12.41 -2.85 2.05
N ARG A 114 -12.60 -2.86 3.36
CA ARG A 114 -11.55 -3.27 4.31
C ARG A 114 -11.21 -4.76 4.25
N PHE A 115 -12.17 -5.60 3.91
CA PHE A 115 -12.00 -7.06 3.89
C PHE A 115 -11.74 -7.63 2.50
N SER A 116 -12.20 -6.99 1.42
CA SER A 116 -11.99 -7.51 0.05
C SER A 116 -10.51 -7.60 -0.29
N ARG A 117 -10.14 -8.64 -1.00
CA ARG A 117 -8.75 -8.92 -1.37
C ARG A 117 -8.59 -8.96 -2.88
N ASN A 118 -7.42 -8.53 -3.33
CA ASN A 118 -7.05 -8.52 -4.73
C ASN A 118 -6.93 -9.95 -5.29
N LYS A 119 -7.98 -10.43 -5.94
CA LYS A 119 -8.02 -11.77 -6.56
C LYS A 119 -6.95 -12.00 -7.62
N PHE A 120 -6.39 -10.94 -8.21
CA PHE A 120 -5.38 -11.05 -9.25
C PHE A 120 -4.01 -11.52 -8.75
N ILE A 121 -3.81 -11.57 -7.42
CA ILE A 121 -2.62 -12.16 -6.78
C ILE A 121 -2.73 -13.68 -6.66
N VAL A 122 -3.93 -14.25 -6.86
CA VAL A 122 -4.14 -15.71 -6.85
C VAL A 122 -3.35 -16.38 -7.98
N ASN A 123 -2.58 -17.40 -7.66
CA ASN A 123 -1.80 -18.17 -8.62
C ASN A 123 -2.64 -19.28 -9.26
N LEU A 124 -2.98 -19.10 -10.53
CA LEU A 124 -3.77 -20.07 -11.30
C LEU A 124 -3.04 -21.41 -11.51
N ASN A 125 -1.69 -21.42 -11.51
CA ASN A 125 -0.94 -22.67 -11.67
C ASN A 125 -1.24 -23.65 -10.53
N LYS A 126 -1.45 -23.17 -9.30
CA LYS A 126 -1.82 -24.01 -8.15
C LYS A 126 -3.12 -24.77 -8.38
N LEU A 127 -4.07 -24.21 -9.13
CA LEU A 127 -5.36 -24.82 -9.41
C LEU A 127 -5.27 -26.09 -10.30
N THR A 128 -4.09 -26.38 -10.84
CA THR A 128 -3.82 -27.62 -11.56
C THR A 128 -3.39 -28.75 -10.64
N GLY A 129 -3.05 -28.44 -9.37
CA GLY A 129 -2.58 -29.39 -8.37
C GLY A 129 -3.70 -30.19 -7.71
N LYS A 130 -3.34 -31.34 -7.12
CA LYS A 130 -4.26 -32.22 -6.43
C LYS A 130 -4.90 -31.53 -5.20
N GLU A 131 -4.13 -30.76 -4.48
CA GLU A 131 -4.54 -29.99 -3.30
C GLU A 131 -5.60 -28.92 -3.59
N TYR A 132 -5.79 -28.60 -4.88
CA TYR A 132 -6.84 -27.70 -5.38
C TYR A 132 -7.89 -28.46 -6.21
N GLY A 133 -7.95 -29.81 -6.13
CA GLY A 133 -8.92 -30.61 -6.87
C GLY A 133 -8.71 -30.63 -8.39
N ARG A 134 -7.54 -30.20 -8.90
CA ARG A 134 -7.22 -30.10 -10.34
C ARG A 134 -8.31 -29.39 -11.16
N ILE A 135 -8.85 -28.30 -10.61
CA ILE A 135 -9.96 -27.53 -11.21
C ILE A 135 -9.57 -26.71 -12.44
N LEU A 136 -8.26 -26.59 -12.74
CA LEU A 136 -7.74 -26.15 -14.03
C LEU A 136 -6.84 -27.23 -14.65
N LYS A 137 -6.72 -27.21 -15.97
CA LYS A 137 -5.77 -28.02 -16.72
C LYS A 137 -4.58 -27.18 -17.15
N PRO A 138 -3.34 -27.73 -17.25
CA PRO A 138 -2.15 -26.96 -17.66
C PRO A 138 -2.32 -26.18 -18.96
N ARG A 139 -3.07 -26.72 -19.94
CA ARG A 139 -3.35 -26.08 -21.24
C ARG A 139 -4.32 -24.88 -21.15
N GLU A 140 -4.95 -24.66 -20.02
CA GLU A 140 -5.91 -23.54 -19.77
C GLU A 140 -5.25 -22.38 -19.06
N LEU A 141 -4.01 -22.57 -18.62
CA LEU A 141 -3.22 -21.50 -18.01
C LEU A 141 -2.87 -20.43 -19.03
N PRO A 142 -2.65 -19.18 -18.61
CA PRO A 142 -2.16 -18.14 -19.49
C PRO A 142 -0.77 -18.48 -20.08
N ASP A 143 -0.45 -17.87 -21.19
CA ASP A 143 0.92 -17.88 -21.70
C ASP A 143 1.87 -17.15 -20.74
N ASP A 144 3.16 -17.50 -20.79
CA ASP A 144 4.18 -16.87 -19.98
C ASP A 144 4.68 -15.57 -20.63
N ILE A 145 3.94 -14.50 -20.40
CA ILE A 145 4.22 -13.18 -20.95
C ILE A 145 4.76 -12.28 -19.84
N THR A 146 5.89 -11.63 -20.11
CA THR A 146 6.46 -10.61 -19.22
C THR A 146 6.10 -9.23 -19.76
N VAL A 147 5.59 -8.37 -18.86
CA VAL A 147 5.28 -6.97 -19.17
C VAL A 147 5.98 -6.08 -18.14
N PRO A 148 6.47 -4.89 -18.52
CA PRO A 148 7.04 -3.93 -17.57
C PRO A 148 5.99 -3.27 -16.71
N GLN A 149 4.73 -3.31 -17.17
CA GLN A 149 3.59 -2.68 -16.54
C GLN A 149 2.29 -3.38 -16.98
N PHE A 150 1.31 -3.46 -16.08
CA PHE A 150 0.00 -4.07 -16.34
C PHE A 150 -1.14 -3.05 -16.20
N THR A 151 -2.30 -3.39 -16.72
CA THR A 151 -3.57 -2.65 -16.52
C THR A 151 -4.60 -3.57 -15.86
N LEU A 152 -5.68 -3.00 -15.34
CA LEU A 152 -6.78 -3.79 -14.76
C LEU A 152 -7.41 -4.69 -15.83
N ASP A 153 -7.66 -4.16 -17.05
CA ASP A 153 -8.22 -4.95 -18.18
C ASP A 153 -7.34 -6.16 -18.53
N MET A 154 -6.01 -6.00 -18.50
CA MET A 154 -5.08 -7.11 -18.74
C MET A 154 -5.23 -8.20 -17.69
N LEU A 155 -5.31 -7.82 -16.40
CA LEU A 155 -5.51 -8.76 -15.30
C LEU A 155 -6.87 -9.45 -15.40
N GLU A 156 -7.92 -8.71 -15.67
CA GLU A 156 -9.28 -9.24 -15.82
C GLU A 156 -9.39 -10.18 -17.03
N GLY A 157 -8.90 -9.78 -18.18
CA GLY A 157 -8.89 -10.63 -19.37
C GLY A 157 -8.10 -11.92 -19.17
N GLN A 158 -7.03 -11.87 -18.38
CA GLN A 158 -6.24 -13.05 -18.08
C GLN A 158 -6.91 -13.98 -17.03
N LYS A 159 -7.44 -13.41 -15.94
CA LYS A 159 -7.84 -14.19 -14.75
C LYS A 159 -9.33 -14.55 -14.75
N ASN A 160 -10.23 -13.62 -15.07
CA ASN A 160 -11.67 -13.83 -14.91
C ASN A 160 -12.21 -15.03 -15.69
N PRO A 161 -11.84 -15.28 -16.97
CA PRO A 161 -12.33 -16.48 -17.68
C PRO A 161 -11.89 -17.77 -17.01
N ARG A 162 -10.69 -17.82 -16.44
CA ARG A 162 -10.11 -18.99 -15.78
C ARG A 162 -10.74 -19.26 -14.43
N PHE A 163 -11.06 -18.22 -13.66
CA PHE A 163 -11.84 -18.35 -12.44
C PHE A 163 -13.22 -18.95 -12.71
N LYS A 164 -13.92 -18.52 -13.77
CA LYS A 164 -15.21 -19.10 -14.16
C LYS A 164 -15.11 -20.59 -14.50
N ILE A 165 -14.06 -21.01 -15.23
CA ILE A 165 -13.81 -22.42 -15.55
C ILE A 165 -13.52 -23.22 -14.26
N ALA A 166 -12.63 -22.70 -13.43
CA ALA A 166 -12.26 -23.35 -12.17
C ALA A 166 -13.48 -23.51 -11.24
N PHE A 167 -14.28 -22.45 -11.09
CA PHE A 167 -15.48 -22.50 -10.24
C PHE A 167 -16.50 -23.52 -10.71
N LYS A 168 -16.81 -23.60 -12.02
CA LYS A 168 -17.72 -24.62 -12.57
C LYS A 168 -17.25 -26.05 -12.30
N ARG A 169 -15.94 -26.29 -12.23
CA ARG A 169 -15.40 -27.62 -11.90
C ARG A 169 -15.37 -27.83 -10.39
N PHE A 170 -15.05 -26.80 -9.62
CA PHE A 170 -15.10 -26.84 -8.17
C PHE A 170 -16.50 -27.21 -7.66
N GLN A 171 -17.56 -26.64 -8.24
CA GLN A 171 -18.94 -27.01 -7.90
C GLN A 171 -19.25 -28.51 -8.09
N LYS A 172 -18.56 -29.17 -9.04
CA LYS A 172 -18.75 -30.61 -9.35
C LYS A 172 -17.85 -31.53 -8.55
N LEU A 173 -16.97 -31.02 -7.71
CA LEU A 173 -16.16 -31.86 -6.81
C LEU A 173 -17.05 -32.47 -5.77
N ASP A 174 -16.68 -33.70 -5.29
CA ASP A 174 -17.32 -34.34 -4.16
C ASP A 174 -17.21 -33.46 -2.90
N GLU A 175 -18.28 -33.42 -2.09
CA GLU A 175 -18.27 -32.64 -0.84
C GLU A 175 -17.24 -33.16 0.19
N ALA A 176 -16.81 -34.43 0.06
CA ALA A 176 -15.74 -34.99 0.87
C ALA A 176 -14.33 -34.51 0.48
N GLU A 177 -14.16 -33.88 -0.67
CA GLU A 177 -12.86 -33.37 -1.08
C GLU A 177 -12.34 -32.30 -0.08
N PRO A 178 -11.07 -32.37 0.34
CA PRO A 178 -10.53 -31.46 1.36
C PRO A 178 -10.73 -29.97 1.02
N ILE A 179 -10.57 -29.59 -0.25
CA ILE A 179 -10.78 -28.20 -0.69
C ILE A 179 -12.23 -27.72 -0.53
N LYS A 180 -13.22 -28.63 -0.64
CA LYS A 180 -14.64 -28.31 -0.38
C LYS A 180 -14.88 -28.06 1.10
N GLN A 181 -14.27 -28.85 1.98
CA GLN A 181 -14.35 -28.66 3.42
C GLN A 181 -13.66 -27.35 3.85
N GLU A 182 -12.49 -27.03 3.29
CA GLU A 182 -11.82 -25.75 3.52
C GLU A 182 -12.68 -24.57 3.05
N TYR A 183 -13.33 -24.69 1.89
CA TYR A 183 -14.26 -23.67 1.39
C TYR A 183 -15.44 -23.46 2.33
N ASN A 184 -16.08 -24.54 2.77
CA ASN A 184 -17.21 -24.47 3.69
C ASN A 184 -16.82 -23.81 5.02
N ASN A 185 -15.63 -24.11 5.56
CA ASN A 185 -15.11 -23.46 6.75
C ASN A 185 -14.89 -21.96 6.50
N PHE A 186 -14.30 -21.59 5.36
CA PHE A 186 -14.10 -20.20 4.98
C PHE A 186 -15.44 -19.44 4.87
N ILE A 187 -16.47 -20.04 4.28
CA ILE A 187 -17.81 -19.45 4.21
C ILE A 187 -18.37 -19.23 5.62
N ASN A 188 -18.35 -20.27 6.47
CA ASN A 188 -18.88 -20.21 7.84
C ASN A 188 -18.23 -19.10 8.67
N GLU A 189 -16.92 -18.87 8.50
CA GLU A 189 -16.18 -17.84 9.22
C GLU A 189 -16.41 -16.42 8.69
N ASN A 190 -16.76 -16.24 7.43
CA ASN A 190 -16.68 -14.94 6.76
C ASN A 190 -18.02 -14.43 6.25
N ASP A 191 -18.99 -15.29 5.96
CA ASP A 191 -20.20 -14.93 5.22
C ASP A 191 -20.99 -13.83 5.93
N SER A 192 -21.32 -14.03 7.20
CA SER A 192 -22.08 -13.05 8.00
C SER A 192 -21.27 -11.82 8.41
N LEU A 193 -19.93 -11.90 8.37
CA LEU A 193 -19.07 -10.80 8.78
C LEU A 193 -18.92 -9.74 7.67
N TRP A 194 -18.67 -10.21 6.45
CA TRP A 194 -18.36 -9.32 5.32
C TRP A 194 -18.63 -9.94 3.94
N LEU A 195 -18.46 -11.26 3.77
CA LEU A 195 -18.31 -11.87 2.46
C LEU A 195 -19.60 -11.84 1.65
N ASP A 196 -20.75 -11.98 2.29
CA ASP A 196 -22.06 -11.93 1.62
C ASP A 196 -22.37 -10.51 1.10
N ASP A 197 -22.14 -9.47 1.92
CA ASP A 197 -22.28 -8.07 1.49
C ASP A 197 -21.39 -7.79 0.26
N TYR A 198 -20.13 -8.25 0.31
CA TYR A 198 -19.14 -7.99 -0.75
C TYR A 198 -19.44 -8.73 -2.04
N ALA A 199 -19.88 -9.98 -1.94
CA ALA A 199 -20.24 -10.77 -3.10
C ALA A 199 -21.47 -10.20 -3.84
N ASN A 200 -22.45 -9.73 -3.09
CA ASN A 200 -23.64 -9.10 -3.67
C ASN A 200 -23.32 -7.71 -4.26
N TYR A 201 -22.46 -6.92 -3.62
CA TYR A 201 -21.99 -5.67 -4.19
C TYR A 201 -21.23 -5.90 -5.50
N ASP A 202 -20.30 -6.86 -5.55
CA ASP A 202 -19.53 -7.19 -6.77
C ASP A 202 -20.45 -7.60 -7.91
N MET A 203 -21.46 -8.42 -7.64
CA MET A 203 -22.47 -8.82 -8.62
C MET A 203 -23.25 -7.63 -9.16
N LEU A 204 -23.68 -6.70 -8.30
CA LEU A 204 -24.38 -5.47 -8.70
C LEU A 204 -23.45 -4.52 -9.44
N SER A 205 -22.22 -4.32 -8.99
CA SER A 205 -21.25 -3.41 -9.60
C SER A 205 -20.88 -3.82 -11.04
N ARG A 206 -20.81 -5.11 -11.32
CA ARG A 206 -20.60 -5.63 -12.69
C ARG A 206 -21.76 -5.31 -13.64
N ARG A 207 -22.97 -5.10 -13.13
CA ARG A 207 -24.18 -4.79 -13.93
C ARG A 207 -24.44 -3.31 -14.04
N TYR A 208 -24.21 -2.56 -12.97
CA TYR A 208 -24.64 -1.17 -12.84
C TYR A 208 -23.48 -0.17 -12.69
N GLY A 209 -22.23 -0.66 -12.75
CA GLY A 209 -21.02 0.13 -12.52
C GLY A 209 -20.60 0.19 -11.06
N THR A 210 -19.34 0.56 -10.80
CA THR A 210 -18.72 0.53 -9.46
C THR A 210 -19.20 1.65 -8.54
N ASP A 211 -19.86 2.68 -9.07
CA ASP A 211 -20.40 3.80 -8.28
C ASP A 211 -21.86 3.51 -7.89
N TRP A 212 -22.05 2.88 -6.74
CA TRP A 212 -23.39 2.52 -6.23
C TRP A 212 -24.30 3.74 -5.99
N THR A 213 -23.76 4.94 -5.83
CA THR A 213 -24.57 6.16 -5.67
C THR A 213 -25.35 6.54 -6.93
N LYS A 214 -24.96 5.97 -8.07
CA LYS A 214 -25.63 6.12 -9.39
C LYS A 214 -26.58 4.98 -9.70
N TRP A 215 -26.64 3.92 -8.90
CA TRP A 215 -27.59 2.84 -9.11
C TRP A 215 -29.03 3.31 -8.89
N GLU A 216 -29.98 2.55 -9.35
CA GLU A 216 -31.39 2.83 -9.06
C GLU A 216 -31.63 2.76 -7.54
N LYS A 217 -32.51 3.65 -7.04
CA LYS A 217 -32.74 3.88 -5.60
C LYS A 217 -32.86 2.61 -4.75
N PRO A 218 -33.65 1.58 -5.17
CA PRO A 218 -33.78 0.35 -4.37
C PRO A 218 -32.48 -0.44 -4.22
N LEU A 219 -31.49 -0.23 -5.10
CA LEU A 219 -30.20 -0.92 -5.07
C LEU A 219 -29.10 -0.14 -4.34
N GLN A 220 -29.35 1.14 -4.03
CA GLN A 220 -28.35 1.99 -3.35
C GLN A 220 -28.12 1.61 -1.87
N THR A 221 -28.91 0.69 -1.34
CA THR A 221 -28.80 0.21 0.04
C THR A 221 -28.90 -1.31 0.05
N ALA A 222 -28.00 -1.97 0.79
CA ALA A 222 -28.17 -3.39 1.05
C ALA A 222 -29.47 -3.59 1.83
N PRO A 223 -30.37 -4.49 1.43
CA PRO A 223 -31.64 -4.70 2.11
C PRO A 223 -31.42 -5.16 3.57
N GLU A 224 -31.68 -4.28 4.52
CA GLU A 224 -31.52 -4.57 5.98
C GLU A 224 -32.43 -5.70 6.46
N ASP A 225 -33.58 -5.87 5.83
CA ASP A 225 -34.57 -6.88 6.19
C ASP A 225 -34.06 -8.32 5.98
N ALA A 226 -33.09 -8.52 5.09
CA ALA A 226 -32.50 -9.85 4.86
C ALA A 226 -31.92 -10.46 6.14
N LYS A 227 -31.34 -9.63 7.01
CA LYS A 227 -30.76 -10.06 8.30
C LYS A 227 -31.85 -10.41 9.32
N LYS A 228 -33.01 -9.74 9.28
CA LYS A 228 -34.14 -9.97 10.20
C LYS A 228 -34.95 -11.20 9.80
N GLU A 229 -35.12 -11.44 8.51
CA GLU A 229 -35.98 -12.50 7.98
C GLU A 229 -35.26 -13.84 7.75
N ARG A 230 -33.95 -13.93 8.05
CA ARG A 230 -33.10 -15.12 7.76
C ARG A 230 -33.07 -15.51 6.26
N VAL A 231 -33.39 -14.59 5.39
CA VAL A 231 -33.28 -14.76 3.94
C VAL A 231 -31.91 -14.27 3.49
N SER A 232 -31.22 -15.04 2.65
CA SER A 232 -29.92 -14.64 2.12
C SER A 232 -30.02 -13.33 1.32
N LEU A 233 -28.99 -12.48 1.40
CA LEU A 233 -28.98 -11.17 0.75
C LEU A 233 -29.18 -11.25 -0.78
N ASN A 234 -28.58 -12.27 -1.44
CA ASN A 234 -28.77 -12.49 -2.87
C ASN A 234 -30.23 -12.79 -3.25
N LYS A 235 -30.98 -13.55 -2.45
CA LYS A 235 -32.41 -13.80 -2.68
C LYS A 235 -33.21 -12.50 -2.54
N ARG A 236 -32.90 -11.69 -1.54
CA ARG A 236 -33.58 -10.40 -1.33
C ARG A 236 -33.31 -9.43 -2.47
N ILE A 237 -32.03 -9.31 -2.91
CA ILE A 237 -31.67 -8.49 -4.07
C ILE A 237 -32.37 -9.03 -5.33
N THR A 238 -32.44 -10.33 -5.52
CA THR A 238 -33.16 -10.96 -6.63
C THR A 238 -34.64 -10.55 -6.65
N THR A 239 -35.27 -10.52 -5.47
CA THR A 239 -36.67 -10.05 -5.34
C THR A 239 -36.79 -8.59 -5.73
N VAL A 240 -35.91 -7.70 -5.20
CA VAL A 240 -35.89 -6.27 -5.53
C VAL A 240 -35.73 -6.07 -7.06
N LEU A 241 -34.81 -6.79 -7.70
CA LEU A 241 -34.60 -6.70 -9.15
C LEU A 241 -35.85 -7.11 -9.95
N LYS A 242 -36.56 -8.15 -9.50
CA LYS A 242 -37.84 -8.57 -10.13
C LYS A 242 -38.92 -7.50 -9.96
N GLU A 243 -39.06 -6.93 -8.75
CA GLU A 243 -40.01 -5.85 -8.46
C GLU A 243 -39.73 -4.60 -9.31
N MET A 244 -38.46 -4.35 -9.65
CA MET A 244 -38.04 -3.30 -10.58
C MET A 244 -38.28 -3.66 -12.06
N GLY A 245 -38.88 -4.81 -12.38
CA GLY A 245 -39.12 -5.26 -13.73
C GLY A 245 -37.89 -5.65 -14.53
N LYS A 246 -36.76 -6.00 -13.84
CA LYS A 246 -35.54 -6.45 -14.51
C LYS A 246 -35.69 -7.90 -14.97
N ASP A 247 -35.32 -8.16 -16.24
CA ASP A 247 -35.20 -9.52 -16.76
C ASP A 247 -33.93 -10.16 -16.17
N ILE A 248 -34.08 -11.06 -15.21
CA ILE A 248 -33.01 -11.70 -14.47
C ILE A 248 -33.22 -13.21 -14.35
N ASN A 249 -32.10 -13.94 -14.41
CA ASN A 249 -32.05 -15.34 -14.06
C ASN A 249 -31.53 -15.48 -12.61
N PRO A 250 -32.36 -15.93 -11.63
CA PRO A 250 -31.95 -16.10 -10.23
C PRO A 250 -30.73 -17.00 -10.06
N GLN A 251 -30.63 -18.08 -10.84
CA GLN A 251 -29.48 -18.99 -10.79
C GLN A 251 -28.18 -18.31 -11.23
N GLN A 252 -28.26 -17.46 -12.26
CA GLN A 252 -27.10 -16.71 -12.70
C GLN A 252 -26.62 -15.73 -11.63
N ILE A 253 -27.55 -15.07 -10.92
CA ILE A 253 -27.20 -14.18 -9.80
C ILE A 253 -26.49 -14.97 -8.70
N GLU A 254 -27.04 -16.11 -8.32
CA GLU A 254 -26.46 -16.99 -7.31
C GLU A 254 -25.06 -17.48 -7.73
N ASP A 255 -24.89 -17.89 -8.98
CA ASP A 255 -23.59 -18.32 -9.51
C ASP A 255 -22.54 -17.20 -9.47
N GLU A 256 -22.93 -15.97 -9.77
CA GLU A 256 -22.00 -14.81 -9.72
C GLU A 256 -21.60 -14.44 -8.30
N VAL A 257 -22.54 -14.46 -7.36
CA VAL A 257 -22.27 -14.25 -5.92
C VAL A 257 -21.32 -15.34 -5.40
N ASN A 258 -21.60 -16.61 -5.73
CA ASN A 258 -20.77 -17.72 -5.30
C ASN A 258 -19.41 -17.76 -5.99
N LEU A 259 -19.30 -17.29 -7.24
CA LEU A 259 -18.00 -17.11 -7.91
C LEU A 259 -17.11 -16.12 -7.15
N TYR A 260 -17.65 -14.98 -6.73
CA TYR A 260 -16.88 -14.02 -5.92
C TYR A 260 -16.42 -14.66 -4.59
N LYS A 261 -17.31 -15.36 -3.89
CA LYS A 261 -16.96 -16.07 -2.64
C LYS A 261 -15.84 -17.08 -2.87
N PHE A 262 -15.89 -17.80 -3.97
CA PHE A 262 -14.82 -18.73 -4.37
C PHE A 262 -13.49 -18.03 -4.70
N GLU A 263 -13.51 -16.90 -5.41
CA GLU A 263 -12.30 -16.12 -5.70
C GLU A 263 -11.61 -15.63 -4.41
N GLN A 264 -12.40 -15.19 -3.41
CA GLN A 264 -11.89 -14.75 -2.11
C GLN A 264 -11.38 -15.93 -1.25
N PHE A 265 -12.01 -17.08 -1.35
CA PHE A 265 -11.51 -18.32 -0.73
C PHE A 265 -10.15 -18.73 -1.30
N LEU A 266 -9.99 -18.72 -2.62
CA LEU A 266 -8.71 -19.04 -3.25
C LEU A 266 -7.59 -18.09 -2.80
N TYR A 267 -7.93 -16.79 -2.67
CA TYR A 267 -6.99 -15.83 -2.11
C TYR A 267 -6.60 -16.18 -0.68
N ASP A 268 -7.57 -16.41 0.21
CA ASP A 268 -7.33 -16.69 1.62
C ASP A 268 -6.48 -17.95 1.81
N LYS A 269 -6.80 -19.03 1.09
CA LYS A 269 -6.02 -20.27 1.10
C LYS A 269 -4.57 -20.04 0.67
N GLN A 270 -4.34 -19.38 -0.46
CA GLN A 270 -2.99 -19.17 -0.97
C GLN A 270 -2.20 -18.13 -0.16
N PHE A 271 -2.88 -17.15 0.43
CA PHE A 271 -2.26 -16.20 1.37
C PHE A 271 -1.76 -16.91 2.63
N ASN A 272 -2.55 -17.81 3.20
CA ASN A 272 -2.17 -18.61 4.36
C ASN A 272 -1.01 -19.57 4.04
N GLU A 273 -0.97 -20.15 2.85
CA GLU A 273 0.16 -20.96 2.38
C GLU A 273 1.44 -20.12 2.25
N MET A 274 1.35 -18.91 1.68
CA MET A 274 2.49 -17.99 1.55
C MET A 274 3.00 -17.54 2.93
N THR A 275 2.12 -17.15 3.84
CA THR A 275 2.52 -16.73 5.19
C THR A 275 3.19 -17.88 5.95
N SER A 276 2.70 -19.10 5.78
CA SER A 276 3.35 -20.30 6.33
C SER A 276 4.74 -20.54 5.73
N SER A 277 4.90 -20.31 4.42
CA SER A 277 6.20 -20.39 3.73
C SER A 277 7.19 -19.35 4.24
N LEU A 278 6.74 -18.11 4.46
CA LEU A 278 7.54 -17.03 5.06
C LEU A 278 8.01 -17.39 6.47
N ASN A 279 7.08 -17.84 7.32
CA ASN A 279 7.35 -18.17 8.72
C ASN A 279 8.38 -19.32 8.84
N LYS A 280 8.33 -20.31 7.96
CA LYS A 280 9.34 -21.40 7.91
C LYS A 280 10.76 -20.89 7.60
N ARG A 281 10.88 -19.73 6.96
CA ARG A 281 12.15 -19.05 6.64
C ARG A 281 12.51 -17.97 7.69
N GLY A 282 11.75 -17.85 8.78
CA GLY A 282 11.95 -16.85 9.83
C GLY A 282 11.58 -15.43 9.38
N ILE A 283 10.71 -15.31 8.38
CA ILE A 283 10.23 -14.03 7.86
C ILE A 283 8.78 -13.83 8.26
N ASN A 284 8.47 -12.73 8.95
CA ASN A 284 7.12 -12.31 9.28
C ASN A 284 6.56 -11.37 8.20
N LEU A 285 5.25 -11.28 8.11
CA LEU A 285 4.59 -10.33 7.23
C LEU A 285 4.13 -9.09 8.01
N ILE A 286 4.40 -7.91 7.46
CA ILE A 286 3.79 -6.66 7.89
C ILE A 286 2.88 -6.20 6.75
N MET A 287 1.59 -6.04 7.04
CA MET A 287 0.62 -5.51 6.08
C MET A 287 0.30 -4.06 6.40
N ASP A 288 0.17 -3.25 5.37
CA ASP A 288 -0.28 -1.87 5.51
C ASP A 288 -1.80 -1.82 5.65
N LEU A 289 -2.28 -1.05 6.62
CA LEU A 289 -3.69 -0.85 6.90
C LEU A 289 -4.10 0.57 6.48
N PRO A 290 -4.84 0.73 5.37
CA PRO A 290 -5.31 2.04 4.92
C PRO A 290 -6.16 2.73 5.99
N ILE A 291 -6.03 4.05 6.11
CA ILE A 291 -6.82 4.85 7.05
C ILE A 291 -8.31 4.87 6.69
N GLY A 292 -8.65 4.79 5.41
CA GLY A 292 -10.01 4.87 4.88
C GLY A 292 -10.33 3.83 3.82
N VAL A 293 -11.52 3.91 3.28
CA VAL A 293 -12.02 3.10 2.15
C VAL A 293 -12.72 4.01 1.15
N SER A 294 -12.87 3.52 -0.09
CA SER A 294 -13.54 4.24 -1.17
C SER A 294 -14.96 4.69 -0.79
N PRO A 295 -15.37 5.94 -1.10
CA PRO A 295 -16.73 6.42 -0.87
C PRO A 295 -17.78 5.72 -1.72
N THR A 296 -17.37 5.09 -2.81
CA THR A 296 -18.22 4.31 -3.71
C THR A 296 -18.03 2.82 -3.55
N GLY A 297 -17.23 2.38 -2.56
CA GLY A 297 -16.93 0.99 -2.31
C GLY A 297 -18.03 0.24 -1.55
N VAL A 298 -17.79 -1.05 -1.36
CA VAL A 298 -18.74 -1.97 -0.74
C VAL A 298 -19.05 -1.62 0.73
N ASP A 299 -18.06 -1.15 1.50
CA ASP A 299 -18.30 -0.80 2.90
C ASP A 299 -19.27 0.37 3.04
N THR A 300 -19.15 1.39 2.18
CA THR A 300 -20.07 2.54 2.16
C THR A 300 -21.45 2.17 1.63
N TRP A 301 -21.57 1.16 0.76
CA TRP A 301 -22.84 0.61 0.33
C TRP A 301 -23.53 -0.23 1.41
N GLY A 302 -22.81 -1.18 2.00
CA GLY A 302 -23.35 -2.20 2.90
C GLY A 302 -23.43 -1.76 4.38
N LYS A 303 -22.65 -0.75 4.79
CA LYS A 303 -22.49 -0.36 6.20
C LYS A 303 -22.53 1.16 6.39
N LYS A 304 -23.57 1.79 5.86
CA LYS A 304 -23.73 3.26 5.86
C LYS A 304 -23.55 3.90 7.23
N ASN A 305 -24.06 3.23 8.29
CA ASN A 305 -24.05 3.75 9.68
C ASN A 305 -22.65 3.95 10.26
N ILE A 306 -21.61 3.32 9.67
CA ILE A 306 -20.24 3.49 10.14
C ILE A 306 -19.53 4.70 9.53
N PHE A 307 -20.20 5.45 8.64
CA PHE A 307 -19.66 6.63 7.95
C PHE A 307 -20.47 7.89 8.22
N LEU A 308 -19.85 9.06 8.06
CA LEU A 308 -20.50 10.37 8.11
C LEU A 308 -21.07 10.71 6.73
N LEU A 309 -22.31 10.27 6.48
CA LEU A 309 -23.05 10.50 5.24
C LEU A 309 -24.22 11.45 5.50
N ASP A 310 -24.65 12.18 4.47
CA ASP A 310 -25.89 12.96 4.49
C ASP A 310 -27.11 12.06 4.23
N LYS A 311 -28.30 12.70 4.18
CA LYS A 311 -29.58 12.01 3.89
C LYS A 311 -29.64 11.36 2.51
N ASP A 312 -28.80 11.78 1.58
CA ASP A 312 -28.70 11.23 0.22
C ASP A 312 -27.53 10.24 0.10
N PHE A 313 -26.98 9.81 1.24
CA PHE A 313 -25.84 8.90 1.37
C PHE A 313 -24.52 9.39 0.75
N LYS A 314 -24.37 10.72 0.62
CA LYS A 314 -23.11 11.32 0.16
C LYS A 314 -22.24 11.67 1.35
N PRO A 315 -20.92 11.57 1.22
CA PRO A 315 -20.01 12.02 2.27
C PRO A 315 -20.24 13.51 2.58
N GLN A 316 -20.48 13.84 3.85
CA GLN A 316 -20.54 15.23 4.29
C GLN A 316 -19.16 15.88 4.28
N LYS A 317 -18.15 15.11 4.59
CA LYS A 317 -16.74 15.47 4.60
C LYS A 317 -15.91 14.30 4.09
N ILE A 318 -14.78 14.58 3.47
CA ILE A 318 -13.85 13.60 2.93
C ILE A 318 -12.48 13.72 3.58
N SER A 319 -11.72 12.62 3.53
CA SER A 319 -10.37 12.57 4.08
C SER A 319 -9.34 13.27 3.21
N GLY A 320 -8.26 13.71 3.84
CA GLY A 320 -7.11 14.31 3.18
C GLY A 320 -5.98 14.61 4.16
N CYS A 321 -5.04 15.44 3.73
CA CYS A 321 -3.93 15.90 4.55
C CYS A 321 -3.64 17.38 4.28
N PRO A 322 -3.37 18.18 5.33
CA PRO A 322 -2.92 19.57 5.16
C PRO A 322 -1.61 19.67 4.38
N PRO A 323 -1.31 20.81 3.75
CA PRO A 323 -0.02 21.05 3.13
C PRO A 323 1.15 20.85 4.08
N GLU A 324 2.23 20.31 3.56
CA GLU A 324 3.50 20.07 4.28
C GLU A 324 4.71 20.48 3.43
N ALA A 325 5.89 20.46 4.07
CA ALA A 325 7.10 21.00 3.45
C ALA A 325 7.47 20.32 2.11
N ASN A 326 7.18 19.02 1.97
CA ASN A 326 7.48 18.25 0.76
C ASN A 326 6.29 18.22 -0.22
N TYR A 327 5.10 18.55 0.25
CA TYR A 327 3.86 18.61 -0.52
C TYR A 327 3.11 19.90 -0.15
N PRO A 328 3.38 21.03 -0.85
CA PRO A 328 2.85 22.34 -0.48
C PRO A 328 1.37 22.55 -0.86
N TYR A 329 0.67 21.49 -1.18
CA TYR A 329 -0.75 21.47 -1.53
C TYR A 329 -1.54 20.58 -0.56
N THR A 330 -2.83 20.83 -0.43
CA THR A 330 -3.74 19.97 0.31
C THR A 330 -3.94 18.66 -0.45
N GLN A 331 -3.61 17.56 0.19
CA GLN A 331 -3.93 16.25 -0.36
C GLN A 331 -5.42 15.96 -0.10
N VAL A 332 -6.15 15.58 -1.13
CA VAL A 332 -7.55 15.20 -1.07
C VAL A 332 -7.65 13.73 -1.45
N TRP A 333 -7.86 12.87 -0.45
CA TRP A 333 -7.92 11.42 -0.69
C TRP A 333 -9.33 10.94 -1.05
N GLY A 334 -10.36 11.69 -0.65
CA GLY A 334 -11.73 11.43 -1.04
C GLY A 334 -12.44 10.32 -0.27
N HIS A 335 -11.80 9.65 0.69
CA HIS A 335 -12.45 8.60 1.48
C HIS A 335 -13.56 9.19 2.36
N SER A 336 -14.66 8.45 2.52
CA SER A 336 -15.69 8.77 3.51
C SER A 336 -15.11 8.68 4.92
N LEU A 337 -15.43 9.65 5.78
CA LEU A 337 -14.97 9.66 7.16
C LEU A 337 -15.80 8.72 8.02
N TYR A 338 -15.14 7.97 8.89
CA TYR A 338 -15.82 7.09 9.85
C TYR A 338 -16.59 7.87 10.91
N ASN A 339 -17.75 7.33 11.27
CA ASN A 339 -18.59 7.83 12.36
C ASN A 339 -18.20 7.16 13.68
N TYR A 340 -17.34 7.82 14.45
CA TYR A 340 -16.90 7.32 15.76
C TYR A 340 -18.01 7.28 16.82
N ASP A 341 -19.17 7.88 16.56
CA ASP A 341 -20.33 7.84 17.46
C ASP A 341 -21.23 6.62 17.18
N SER A 342 -20.95 5.85 16.11
CA SER A 342 -21.64 4.61 15.78
C SER A 342 -21.05 3.42 16.55
N PRO A 343 -21.84 2.66 17.30
CA PRO A 343 -21.38 1.39 17.91
C PRO A 343 -20.92 0.36 16.87
N GLU A 344 -21.56 0.33 15.71
CA GLU A 344 -21.24 -0.58 14.60
C GLU A 344 -19.86 -0.30 14.03
N PHE A 345 -19.41 0.95 14.03
CA PHE A 345 -18.04 1.32 13.63
C PHE A 345 -16.99 0.61 14.49
N TRP A 346 -17.17 0.62 15.81
CA TRP A 346 -16.23 0.00 16.75
C TRP A 346 -16.20 -1.52 16.62
N ASP A 347 -17.37 -2.16 16.50
CA ASP A 347 -17.50 -3.61 16.26
C ASP A 347 -16.84 -4.01 14.95
N TYR A 348 -17.09 -3.28 13.86
CA TYR A 348 -16.49 -3.49 12.56
C TYR A 348 -14.95 -3.37 12.59
N HIS A 349 -14.43 -2.33 13.27
CA HIS A 349 -13.00 -2.12 13.42
C HIS A 349 -12.35 -3.25 14.23
N GLU A 350 -12.93 -3.63 15.34
CA GLU A 350 -12.41 -4.72 16.18
C GLU A 350 -12.33 -6.04 15.41
N LYS A 351 -13.39 -6.43 14.72
CA LYS A 351 -13.43 -7.66 13.92
C LYS A 351 -12.39 -7.63 12.79
N SER A 352 -12.26 -6.48 12.14
CA SER A 352 -11.27 -6.28 11.07
C SER A 352 -9.84 -6.42 11.61
N LEU A 353 -9.52 -5.79 12.73
CA LEU A 353 -8.20 -5.89 13.36
C LEU A 353 -7.87 -7.33 13.78
N LYS A 354 -8.80 -8.03 14.42
CA LYS A 354 -8.63 -9.45 14.80
C LYS A 354 -8.31 -10.32 13.60
N LYS A 355 -9.03 -10.14 12.48
CA LYS A 355 -8.78 -10.90 11.26
C LYS A 355 -7.41 -10.59 10.65
N LEU A 356 -7.02 -9.32 10.59
CA LEU A 356 -5.75 -8.92 9.98
C LEU A 356 -4.54 -9.34 10.82
N LEU A 357 -4.59 -9.11 12.14
CA LEU A 357 -3.52 -9.46 13.06
C LEU A 357 -3.29 -10.97 13.25
N LYS A 358 -4.24 -11.82 12.84
CA LYS A 358 -4.07 -13.27 12.90
C LYS A 358 -2.86 -13.74 12.09
N ASN A 359 -2.62 -13.13 10.92
CA ASN A 359 -1.63 -13.60 9.95
C ASN A 359 -0.52 -12.60 9.63
N ALA A 360 -0.61 -11.35 10.11
CA ALA A 360 0.37 -10.31 9.82
C ALA A 360 0.45 -9.29 10.96
N ASP A 361 1.58 -8.63 11.09
CA ASP A 361 1.70 -7.40 11.85
C ASP A 361 1.17 -6.23 10.99
N LEU A 362 0.84 -5.08 11.58
CA LEU A 362 0.18 -3.99 10.87
C LEU A 362 0.99 -2.70 10.91
N ARG A 363 1.23 -2.12 9.74
CA ARG A 363 1.55 -0.71 9.63
C ARG A 363 0.26 0.09 9.53
N LEU A 364 0.10 1.05 10.42
CA LEU A 364 -1.05 1.96 10.41
C LEU A 364 -0.72 3.16 9.53
N ASP A 365 -1.31 3.18 8.35
CA ASP A 365 -1.19 4.25 7.38
C ASP A 365 -1.81 5.53 7.93
N HIS A 366 -1.14 6.66 7.76
CA HIS A 366 -1.57 7.97 8.25
C HIS A 366 -2.15 7.93 9.67
N PHE A 367 -1.45 7.24 10.59
CA PHE A 367 -2.00 6.96 11.92
C PHE A 367 -2.42 8.20 12.70
N VAL A 368 -1.85 9.36 12.40
CA VAL A 368 -2.25 10.63 13.02
C VAL A 368 -3.73 10.96 12.77
N GLY A 369 -4.33 10.40 11.73
CA GLY A 369 -5.76 10.48 11.44
C GLY A 369 -6.67 9.76 12.45
N TYR A 370 -6.12 8.85 13.28
CA TYR A 370 -6.81 8.29 14.44
C TYR A 370 -6.72 9.18 15.70
N ILE A 371 -6.01 10.28 15.62
CA ILE A 371 -5.85 11.28 16.68
C ILE A 371 -6.51 12.58 16.24
N ASN A 372 -6.03 13.15 15.15
CA ASN A 372 -6.55 14.34 14.50
C ASN A 372 -6.68 14.06 13.00
N ARG A 373 -7.90 14.06 12.49
CA ARG A 373 -8.17 13.82 11.08
C ARG A 373 -8.42 15.12 10.33
N ALA A 374 -7.96 15.21 9.10
CA ALA A 374 -8.41 16.24 8.17
C ALA A 374 -9.80 15.85 7.64
N ALA A 375 -10.77 16.71 7.87
CA ALA A 375 -12.17 16.52 7.51
C ALA A 375 -12.57 17.62 6.52
N ILE A 376 -12.22 17.43 5.26
CA ILE A 376 -12.42 18.39 4.17
C ILE A 376 -13.90 18.42 3.81
N PRO A 377 -14.61 19.55 3.93
CA PRO A 377 -16.02 19.62 3.58
C PRO A 377 -16.23 19.44 2.07
N THR A 378 -17.37 18.85 1.69
CA THR A 378 -17.77 18.72 0.29
C THR A 378 -18.38 20.00 -0.28
N SER A 379 -18.56 21.03 0.56
CA SER A 379 -18.89 22.40 0.14
C SER A 379 -18.21 23.41 1.07
N TYR A 380 -17.83 24.57 0.52
CA TYR A 380 -17.18 25.64 1.25
C TYR A 380 -17.78 26.99 0.87
N THR A 381 -18.14 27.80 1.87
CA THR A 381 -18.64 29.16 1.65
C THR A 381 -17.51 30.15 1.86
N LYS A 382 -17.17 30.90 0.84
CA LYS A 382 -16.15 31.96 0.87
C LYS A 382 -16.62 33.14 1.75
N PRO A 383 -15.70 33.99 2.23
CA PRO A 383 -16.05 35.19 2.98
C PRO A 383 -16.99 36.15 2.24
N ASP A 384 -16.99 36.14 0.91
CA ASP A 384 -17.88 36.94 0.05
C ASP A 384 -19.28 36.30 -0.14
N GLY A 385 -19.56 35.17 0.53
CA GLY A 385 -20.81 34.45 0.42
C GLY A 385 -20.90 33.45 -0.74
N THR A 386 -19.89 33.37 -1.60
CA THR A 386 -19.85 32.41 -2.71
C THR A 386 -19.74 30.99 -2.18
N VAL A 387 -20.61 30.06 -2.64
CA VAL A 387 -20.59 28.65 -2.26
C VAL A 387 -19.89 27.82 -3.32
N LEU A 388 -18.76 27.20 -2.93
CA LEU A 388 -18.02 26.24 -3.76
C LEU A 388 -18.45 24.82 -3.40
N LYS A 389 -18.96 24.05 -4.37
CA LYS A 389 -19.42 22.66 -4.18
C LYS A 389 -18.44 21.70 -4.86
N GLY A 390 -18.04 20.65 -4.13
CA GLY A 390 -17.03 19.69 -4.56
C GLY A 390 -15.61 20.18 -4.34
N ALA A 391 -14.72 19.25 -3.98
CA ALA A 391 -13.32 19.57 -3.74
C ALA A 391 -12.64 20.13 -5.00
N GLU A 392 -13.03 19.68 -6.19
CA GLU A 392 -12.55 20.17 -7.48
C GLU A 392 -12.81 21.67 -7.68
N ASN A 393 -13.85 22.23 -7.07
CA ASN A 393 -14.15 23.67 -7.10
C ASN A 393 -13.48 24.42 -5.94
N ILE A 394 -13.39 23.80 -4.76
CA ILE A 394 -12.73 24.42 -3.60
C ILE A 394 -11.24 24.66 -3.88
N PHE A 395 -10.56 23.67 -4.46
CA PHE A 395 -9.11 23.72 -4.69
C PHE A 395 -8.70 24.26 -6.07
N LYS A 396 -9.63 24.76 -6.89
CA LYS A 396 -9.29 25.50 -8.12
C LYS A 396 -8.32 26.65 -7.82
N PRO A 397 -7.50 27.04 -8.81
CA PRO A 397 -6.72 28.28 -8.73
C PRO A 397 -7.59 29.48 -8.30
N VAL A 398 -7.01 30.42 -7.56
CA VAL A 398 -7.73 31.60 -7.06
C VAL A 398 -8.26 32.44 -8.22
N GLU A 399 -7.48 32.55 -9.30
CA GLU A 399 -7.85 33.23 -10.54
C GLU A 399 -9.01 32.58 -11.27
N GLU A 400 -9.30 31.30 -11.01
CA GLU A 400 -10.46 30.56 -11.53
C GLU A 400 -11.64 30.53 -10.54
N GLY A 401 -11.57 31.32 -9.49
CA GLY A 401 -12.62 31.46 -8.48
C GLY A 401 -12.56 30.44 -7.32
N GLY A 402 -11.54 29.58 -7.26
CA GLY A 402 -11.31 28.65 -6.14
C GLY A 402 -10.56 29.29 -4.97
N MET A 403 -10.07 28.44 -4.06
CA MET A 403 -9.24 28.82 -2.90
C MET A 403 -7.75 28.52 -3.12
N GLY A 404 -7.40 27.86 -4.24
CA GLY A 404 -6.04 27.42 -4.54
C GLY A 404 -5.68 26.07 -3.88
N ILE A 405 -4.75 25.35 -4.50
CA ILE A 405 -4.36 23.98 -4.10
C ILE A 405 -3.69 23.89 -2.73
N GLY A 406 -3.10 24.97 -2.22
CA GLY A 406 -2.48 25.05 -0.90
C GLY A 406 -3.42 25.47 0.22
N PHE A 407 -4.68 25.72 -0.09
CA PHE A 407 -5.66 26.15 0.91
C PHE A 407 -6.02 24.99 1.87
N PHE A 408 -6.01 25.27 3.16
CA PHE A 408 -6.52 24.36 4.19
C PHE A 408 -6.98 25.17 5.39
N ALA A 409 -8.24 25.04 5.76
CA ALA A 409 -8.79 25.76 6.90
C ALA A 409 -8.50 25.02 8.21
N PRO A 410 -8.01 25.71 9.26
CA PRO A 410 -7.66 25.09 10.53
C PRO A 410 -8.82 24.31 11.18
N GLU A 411 -10.06 24.77 11.01
CA GLU A 411 -11.28 24.14 11.51
C GLU A 411 -11.62 22.80 10.84
N TRP A 412 -10.93 22.45 9.75
CA TRP A 412 -11.06 21.13 9.13
C TRP A 412 -10.30 20.04 9.87
N VAL A 413 -9.53 20.40 10.90
CA VAL A 413 -8.88 19.41 11.77
C VAL A 413 -9.83 19.02 12.89
N GLU A 414 -10.26 17.76 12.89
CA GLU A 414 -11.14 17.21 13.93
C GLU A 414 -10.33 16.35 14.92
N ASP A 415 -10.57 16.56 16.22
CA ASP A 415 -10.03 15.72 17.29
C ASP A 415 -10.91 14.46 17.42
N VAL A 416 -10.36 13.29 17.06
CA VAL A 416 -11.03 12.00 17.23
C VAL A 416 -10.37 11.13 18.31
N TYR A 417 -9.28 11.59 18.91
CA TYR A 417 -8.59 10.88 19.98
C TYR A 417 -9.47 10.71 21.23
N THR A 418 -10.35 11.68 21.50
CA THR A 418 -11.26 11.66 22.64
C THR A 418 -12.51 10.80 22.44
N LYS A 419 -12.77 10.36 21.18
CA LYS A 419 -13.91 9.47 20.88
C LYS A 419 -13.69 8.08 21.47
N LYS A 420 -14.75 7.50 22.02
CA LYS A 420 -14.69 6.24 22.76
C LYS A 420 -15.85 5.33 22.41
N ASN A 421 -15.60 4.03 22.48
CA ASN A 421 -16.65 3.02 22.39
C ASN A 421 -17.45 2.87 23.70
N LYS A 422 -18.42 1.95 23.71
CA LYS A 422 -19.26 1.63 24.90
C LYS A 422 -18.46 1.16 26.12
N ASN A 423 -17.24 0.64 25.93
CA ASN A 423 -16.36 0.20 26.99
C ASN A 423 -15.42 1.32 27.49
N ASN A 424 -15.68 2.56 27.09
CA ASN A 424 -14.83 3.73 27.41
C ASN A 424 -13.40 3.64 26.82
N GLU A 425 -13.20 2.84 25.76
CA GLU A 425 -11.93 2.68 25.06
C GLU A 425 -11.87 3.64 23.87
N ASN A 426 -10.74 4.35 23.70
CA ASN A 426 -10.44 5.02 22.45
C ASN A 426 -9.80 4.04 21.45
N MET A 427 -9.49 4.51 20.24
CA MET A 427 -8.95 3.65 19.18
C MET A 427 -7.65 2.96 19.59
N PHE A 428 -6.79 3.60 20.37
CA PHE A 428 -5.50 3.03 20.80
C PHE A 428 -5.65 2.03 21.94
N ASP A 429 -6.63 2.21 22.82
CA ASP A 429 -7.01 1.19 23.81
C ASP A 429 -7.50 -0.07 23.08
N LEU A 430 -8.32 0.11 22.03
CA LEU A 430 -8.80 -0.99 21.18
C LEU A 430 -7.64 -1.71 20.48
N PHE A 431 -6.71 -0.99 19.84
CA PHE A 431 -5.52 -1.61 19.22
C PHE A 431 -4.73 -2.44 20.24
N CYS A 432 -4.47 -1.87 21.41
CA CYS A 432 -3.71 -2.56 22.46
C CYS A 432 -4.45 -3.80 22.99
N ARG A 433 -5.77 -3.72 23.19
CA ARG A 433 -6.57 -4.85 23.65
C ARG A 433 -6.59 -5.97 22.63
N VAL A 434 -6.90 -5.67 21.38
CA VAL A 434 -6.96 -6.70 20.31
C VAL A 434 -5.64 -7.44 20.15
N ALA A 435 -4.49 -6.74 20.19
CA ALA A 435 -3.19 -7.41 20.16
C ALA A 435 -3.03 -8.39 21.32
N ARG A 436 -3.33 -7.97 22.56
CA ARG A 436 -3.21 -8.80 23.75
C ARG A 436 -4.15 -10.01 23.75
N GLU A 437 -5.39 -9.85 23.27
CA GLU A 437 -6.34 -10.95 23.11
C GLU A 437 -5.82 -12.04 22.15
N LEU A 438 -5.00 -11.66 21.19
CA LEU A 438 -4.32 -12.57 20.25
C LEU A 438 -2.95 -13.06 20.76
N GLY A 439 -2.62 -12.81 22.05
CA GLY A 439 -1.33 -13.20 22.64
C GLY A 439 -0.13 -12.40 22.13
N LYS A 440 -0.37 -11.26 21.48
CA LYS A 440 0.68 -10.41 20.91
C LYS A 440 0.92 -9.17 21.77
N LYS A 441 2.15 -8.61 21.68
CA LYS A 441 2.48 -7.33 22.32
C LYS A 441 2.26 -6.20 21.33
N PRO A 442 1.51 -5.12 21.67
CA PRO A 442 1.28 -4.00 20.78
C PRO A 442 2.57 -3.41 20.20
N GLU A 443 3.62 -3.28 21.03
CA GLU A 443 4.95 -2.77 20.66
C GLU A 443 5.75 -3.68 19.72
N ASP A 444 5.25 -4.84 19.38
CA ASP A 444 5.88 -5.76 18.43
C ASP A 444 5.11 -5.83 17.09
N VAL A 445 3.82 -5.48 17.09
CA VAL A 445 2.91 -5.77 15.96
C VAL A 445 2.31 -4.53 15.30
N TYR A 446 2.40 -3.34 15.92
CA TYR A 446 1.91 -2.11 15.32
C TYR A 446 3.02 -1.13 14.99
N ILE A 447 3.10 -0.77 13.73
CA ILE A 447 4.03 0.24 13.21
C ILE A 447 3.21 1.46 12.77
N LEU A 448 3.55 2.64 13.30
CA LEU A 448 2.85 3.88 13.03
C LEU A 448 3.59 4.71 11.99
N GLU A 449 2.91 5.10 10.93
CA GLU A 449 3.42 6.14 10.03
C GLU A 449 3.39 7.51 10.72
N ASN A 450 4.43 7.80 11.47
CA ASN A 450 4.49 8.96 12.37
C ASN A 450 5.26 10.14 11.77
N PHE A 451 4.74 10.74 10.72
CA PHE A 451 5.22 11.99 10.15
C PHE A 451 4.04 12.83 9.65
N GLY A 452 4.28 14.10 9.38
CA GLY A 452 3.26 15.04 8.91
C GLY A 452 2.89 16.14 9.93
N PRO A 453 2.09 17.13 9.50
CA PRO A 453 1.81 18.34 10.27
C PRO A 453 0.91 18.10 11.48
N LEU A 454 0.04 17.11 11.44
CA LEU A 454 -0.94 16.82 12.50
C LEU A 454 -0.30 16.18 13.76
N ALA A 455 0.95 15.74 13.68
CA ALA A 455 1.70 15.20 14.82
C ALA A 455 2.14 16.25 15.88
N LYS A 456 1.62 17.48 15.83
CA LYS A 456 2.02 18.57 16.76
C LYS A 456 0.89 19.07 17.67
N THR A 457 -0.27 18.45 17.59
CA THR A 457 -1.49 18.85 18.33
C THR A 457 -1.40 18.51 19.82
N LYS A 458 -2.32 19.06 20.63
CA LYS A 458 -2.46 18.70 22.05
C LYS A 458 -2.83 17.23 22.21
N ALA A 459 -3.76 16.74 21.37
CA ALA A 459 -4.19 15.34 21.38
C ALA A 459 -3.03 14.39 21.06
N TYR A 460 -2.18 14.74 20.09
CA TYR A 460 -0.98 13.96 19.77
C TYR A 460 -0.01 13.87 20.98
N LYS A 461 0.20 14.97 21.71
CA LYS A 461 1.06 14.94 22.91
C LYS A 461 0.48 14.05 24.03
N GLN A 462 -0.84 14.01 24.15
CA GLN A 462 -1.52 13.09 25.10
C GLN A 462 -1.36 11.64 24.67
N PHE A 463 -1.54 11.35 23.38
CA PHE A 463 -1.26 10.04 22.79
C PHE A 463 0.18 9.61 23.06
N ASP A 464 1.18 10.42 22.71
CA ASP A 464 2.59 10.10 22.85
C ASP A 464 2.97 9.81 24.32
N LYS A 465 2.44 10.59 25.26
CA LYS A 465 2.63 10.36 26.68
C LYS A 465 2.02 9.04 27.18
N LYS A 466 0.84 8.66 26.69
CA LYS A 466 0.12 7.44 27.17
C LYS A 466 0.56 6.19 26.43
N TYR A 467 0.76 6.28 25.11
CA TYR A 467 0.93 5.11 24.23
C TYR A 467 2.24 5.08 23.44
N GLY A 468 3.07 6.13 23.48
CA GLY A 468 4.25 6.24 22.61
C GLY A 468 5.23 5.06 22.70
N LYS A 469 5.22 4.31 23.83
CA LYS A 469 6.03 3.10 24.00
C LYS A 469 5.32 1.79 23.65
N ASN A 470 4.01 1.86 23.34
CA ASN A 470 3.22 0.69 22.96
C ASN A 470 3.20 0.46 21.43
N PHE A 471 3.89 1.28 20.67
CA PHE A 471 3.89 1.23 19.21
C PHE A 471 5.28 1.52 18.67
N ILE A 472 5.59 0.98 17.49
CA ILE A 472 6.80 1.29 16.75
C ILE A 472 6.54 2.52 15.88
N SER A 473 7.26 3.62 16.11
CA SER A 473 7.09 4.86 15.36
C SER A 473 8.06 4.95 14.19
N GLN A 474 7.57 5.14 12.97
CA GLN A 474 8.42 5.30 11.78
C GLN A 474 9.14 6.65 11.76
N ARG A 475 10.38 6.67 11.26
CA ARG A 475 11.20 7.86 11.02
C ARG A 475 11.96 7.75 9.71
N VAL A 476 12.05 8.84 8.97
CA VAL A 476 12.78 8.93 7.70
C VAL A 476 13.93 9.93 7.87
N PRO A 477 15.11 9.49 8.32
CA PRO A 477 16.20 10.41 8.70
C PRO A 477 16.88 11.11 7.54
N ILE A 478 16.77 10.58 6.32
CA ILE A 478 17.47 11.09 5.12
C ILE A 478 16.48 11.39 3.98
N GLY A 479 15.59 10.46 3.62
CA GLY A 479 14.75 10.54 2.42
C GLY A 479 13.75 11.71 2.38
N MET A 480 13.39 12.29 3.52
CA MET A 480 12.56 13.52 3.62
C MET A 480 13.39 14.81 3.79
N GLY A 481 14.63 14.80 3.38
CA GLY A 481 15.60 15.86 3.59
C GLY A 481 16.33 15.73 4.93
N ILE A 482 17.64 15.81 4.87
CA ILE A 482 18.51 15.67 6.05
C ILE A 482 18.39 16.88 6.96
N LYS A 483 18.17 16.67 8.25
CA LYS A 483 18.00 17.73 9.27
C LYS A 483 19.08 17.68 10.33
N ASP A 484 19.50 18.87 10.76
CA ASP A 484 20.42 19.03 11.90
C ASP A 484 19.69 18.79 13.22
N SER A 485 20.40 18.24 14.20
CA SER A 485 19.91 18.02 15.57
C SER A 485 19.76 19.30 16.42
N GLY A 486 20.02 20.49 15.82
CA GLY A 486 20.12 21.76 16.54
C GLY A 486 18.87 22.23 17.27
N THR A 487 17.67 21.71 16.96
CA THR A 487 16.44 22.04 17.66
C THR A 487 15.74 20.78 18.19
N LYS A 488 15.00 20.93 19.30
CA LYS A 488 14.18 19.83 19.87
C LYS A 488 13.21 19.22 18.86
N LYS A 489 12.79 20.02 17.86
CA LYS A 489 11.87 19.67 16.79
C LYS A 489 12.53 18.84 15.67
N ASP A 490 13.82 19.08 15.43
CA ASP A 490 14.54 18.41 14.34
C ASP A 490 15.17 17.08 14.79
N LYS A 491 15.25 16.83 16.10
CA LYS A 491 15.84 15.60 16.67
C LYS A 491 15.16 14.30 16.22
N LEU A 492 13.85 14.33 16.00
CA LEU A 492 13.09 13.13 15.67
C LEU A 492 13.41 12.53 14.30
N ASN A 493 13.78 13.36 13.32
CA ASN A 493 14.13 12.93 11.96
C ASN A 493 15.57 13.28 11.59
N SER A 494 16.39 13.62 12.57
CA SER A 494 17.82 13.86 12.36
C SER A 494 18.58 12.54 12.40
N PRO A 495 19.52 12.27 11.50
CA PRO A 495 20.35 11.06 11.57
C PRO A 495 21.32 11.09 12.75
N PHE A 496 21.62 12.27 13.30
CA PHE A 496 22.61 12.40 14.39
C PHE A 496 22.08 11.87 15.73
N GLY A 497 22.78 10.89 16.28
CA GLY A 497 22.44 10.29 17.56
C GLY A 497 21.14 9.50 17.59
N MET A 498 20.62 9.07 16.43
CA MET A 498 19.41 8.26 16.32
C MET A 498 19.62 6.89 16.97
N ASN A 499 18.97 6.68 18.11
CA ASN A 499 19.10 5.49 18.93
C ASN A 499 17.91 5.40 19.89
N ASP A 500 16.81 4.74 19.46
CA ASP A 500 15.59 4.60 20.25
C ASP A 500 14.94 3.23 19.96
N PRO A 501 14.73 2.37 20.99
CA PRO A 501 14.19 1.02 20.82
C PRO A 501 12.69 1.00 20.48
N HIS A 502 12.02 2.14 20.37
CA HIS A 502 10.60 2.25 20.00
C HIS A 502 10.40 2.82 18.60
N ILE A 503 11.45 2.95 17.79
CA ILE A 503 11.31 3.46 16.43
C ILE A 503 11.73 2.43 15.37
N ALA A 504 11.10 2.59 14.19
CA ALA A 504 11.56 2.02 12.94
C ALA A 504 12.19 3.14 12.10
N ILE A 505 13.40 2.95 11.60
CA ILE A 505 14.02 3.87 10.65
C ILE A 505 13.89 3.32 9.23
N LEU A 506 13.50 4.21 8.30
CA LEU A 506 13.25 3.89 6.91
C LEU A 506 14.34 4.47 6.03
N THR A 507 14.82 3.69 5.06
CA THR A 507 15.66 4.22 3.97
C THR A 507 14.81 5.10 3.05
N GLY A 508 13.58 4.72 2.80
CA GLY A 508 12.53 5.39 2.04
C GLY A 508 11.20 4.68 2.22
N ASN A 509 10.18 5.09 1.47
CA ASN A 509 8.90 4.41 1.36
C ASN A 509 8.43 4.45 -0.11
N HIS A 510 7.18 4.03 -0.37
CA HIS A 510 6.60 4.00 -1.71
C HIS A 510 6.37 5.39 -2.32
N ASP A 511 6.30 6.44 -1.51
CA ASP A 511 6.03 7.83 -1.92
C ASP A 511 7.29 8.69 -2.11
N LEU A 512 8.42 8.22 -1.61
CA LEU A 512 9.67 8.97 -1.63
C LEU A 512 10.57 8.56 -2.80
N PRO A 513 11.48 9.44 -3.25
CA PRO A 513 12.61 9.05 -4.09
C PRO A 513 13.36 7.89 -3.45
N SER A 514 14.04 7.07 -4.27
CA SER A 514 14.96 6.07 -3.73
C SER A 514 16.09 6.74 -2.94
N LEU A 515 16.67 6.01 -1.99
CA LEU A 515 17.82 6.51 -1.23
C LEU A 515 18.96 6.89 -2.17
N LYS A 516 19.20 6.11 -3.23
CA LYS A 516 20.19 6.41 -4.28
C LYS A 516 19.95 7.76 -4.91
N GLU A 517 18.72 8.02 -5.38
CA GLU A 517 18.32 9.29 -5.97
C GLU A 517 18.51 10.47 -4.99
N THR A 518 18.15 10.24 -3.72
CA THR A 518 18.30 11.25 -2.66
C THR A 518 19.77 11.57 -2.38
N LEU A 519 20.63 10.56 -2.25
CA LEU A 519 22.05 10.76 -1.98
C LEU A 519 22.77 11.42 -3.15
N ASP A 520 22.49 10.96 -4.38
CA ASP A 520 23.07 11.58 -5.59
C ASP A 520 22.66 13.06 -5.71
N SER A 521 21.41 13.38 -5.36
CA SER A 521 20.99 14.79 -5.28
C SER A 521 21.76 15.58 -4.24
N LEU A 522 21.99 15.03 -3.04
CA LEU A 522 22.74 15.68 -1.97
C LEU A 522 24.24 15.85 -2.30
N MET A 523 24.84 14.92 -3.05
CA MET A 523 26.23 14.96 -3.49
C MET A 523 26.48 15.87 -4.70
N ASN A 524 25.58 15.86 -5.69
CA ASN A 524 25.71 16.60 -6.96
C ASN A 524 25.30 18.08 -6.86
N VAL A 525 24.89 18.55 -5.70
CA VAL A 525 24.44 19.92 -5.46
C VAL A 525 25.55 20.96 -5.74
N GLN A 526 26.81 20.53 -5.83
CA GLN A 526 27.95 21.46 -6.08
C GLN A 526 27.97 22.05 -7.50
N ASN A 527 27.24 21.47 -8.47
CA ASN A 527 27.35 21.81 -9.89
C ASN A 527 26.25 22.74 -10.46
N LYS A 528 25.28 23.18 -9.65
CA LYS A 528 24.15 24.04 -10.08
C LYS A 528 24.03 25.30 -9.23
N LYS A 529 23.37 26.35 -9.75
CA LYS A 529 22.92 27.47 -8.91
C LYS A 529 21.97 26.95 -7.83
N GLN A 530 22.47 26.86 -6.59
CA GLN A 530 21.80 26.27 -5.45
C GLN A 530 20.93 27.27 -4.72
N THR A 531 19.74 26.82 -4.30
CA THR A 531 18.94 27.52 -3.29
C THR A 531 19.63 27.48 -1.91
N ARG A 532 19.25 28.41 -1.04
CA ARG A 532 19.76 28.45 0.35
C ARG A 532 19.44 27.13 1.12
N ALA A 533 18.31 26.53 0.82
CA ALA A 533 17.89 25.27 1.45
C ALA A 533 18.75 24.09 1.00
N GLU A 534 19.03 23.96 -0.29
CA GLU A 534 19.90 22.92 -0.85
C GLU A 534 21.32 23.01 -0.30
N LYS A 535 21.91 24.21 -0.26
CA LYS A 535 23.24 24.47 0.37
C LYS A 535 23.26 24.04 1.84
N LYS A 536 22.18 24.28 2.59
CA LYS A 536 22.08 23.85 3.99
C LYS A 536 22.04 22.32 4.09
N SER A 537 21.22 21.66 3.27
CA SER A 537 21.09 20.20 3.26
C SER A 537 22.41 19.51 2.90
N SER A 538 23.14 20.00 1.89
CA SER A 538 24.44 19.48 1.49
C SER A 538 25.49 19.60 2.61
N LYS A 539 25.54 20.74 3.34
CA LYS A 539 26.44 20.89 4.49
C LYS A 539 26.13 19.93 5.64
N ILE A 540 24.83 19.72 5.90
CA ILE A 540 24.41 18.76 6.95
C ILE A 540 24.78 17.34 6.52
N PHE A 541 24.62 17.01 5.24
CA PHE A 541 24.98 15.72 4.69
C PHE A 541 26.50 15.46 4.73
N ASP A 542 27.33 16.42 4.35
CA ASP A 542 28.80 16.30 4.48
C ASP A 542 29.20 16.05 5.95
N ARG A 543 28.58 16.74 6.90
CA ARG A 543 28.79 16.50 8.31
C ARG A 543 28.34 15.08 8.73
N PHE A 544 27.20 14.61 8.23
CA PHE A 544 26.75 13.23 8.48
C PHE A 544 27.75 12.21 7.95
N CYS A 545 28.30 12.40 6.76
CA CYS A 545 29.34 11.52 6.22
C CYS A 545 30.61 11.50 7.09
N LYS A 546 31.00 12.65 7.64
CA LYS A 546 32.17 12.77 8.54
C LYS A 546 31.92 12.17 9.91
N GLU A 547 30.82 12.55 10.56
CA GLU A 547 30.60 12.28 11.99
C GLU A 547 29.94 10.91 12.24
N GLU A 548 28.97 10.52 11.41
CA GLU A 548 28.22 9.30 11.59
C GLU A 548 28.75 8.14 10.72
N LEU A 549 29.09 8.39 9.45
CA LEU A 549 29.65 7.36 8.58
C LEU A 549 31.17 7.17 8.74
N LYS A 550 31.87 8.16 9.29
CA LYS A 550 33.33 8.15 9.50
C LYS A 550 34.13 8.05 8.19
N LEU A 551 33.60 8.59 7.10
CA LEU A 551 34.24 8.55 5.77
C LEU A 551 35.37 9.55 5.65
N THR A 552 36.46 9.15 5.03
CA THR A 552 37.55 10.00 4.58
C THR A 552 37.08 10.97 3.50
N GLU A 553 37.90 11.94 3.13
CA GLU A 553 37.56 12.90 2.09
C GLU A 553 37.38 12.23 0.72
N ASP A 554 38.22 11.24 0.39
CA ASP A 554 38.14 10.52 -0.89
C ASP A 554 36.95 9.57 -0.94
N GLU A 555 36.63 8.85 0.13
CA GLU A 555 35.42 8.02 0.21
C GLU A 555 34.15 8.84 0.05
N ARG A 556 34.10 10.09 0.53
CA ARG A 556 32.95 10.99 0.39
C ARG A 556 32.74 11.46 -1.06
N LYS A 557 33.76 11.37 -1.91
CA LYS A 557 33.65 11.64 -3.35
C LYS A 557 33.12 10.46 -4.14
N ASN A 558 33.17 9.25 -3.57
CA ASN A 558 32.67 8.04 -4.19
C ASN A 558 31.22 7.78 -3.76
N THR A 559 30.30 7.90 -4.70
CA THR A 559 28.85 7.73 -4.47
C THR A 559 28.51 6.34 -3.96
N ASP A 560 29.19 5.28 -4.43
CA ASP A 560 28.96 3.91 -4.03
C ASP A 560 29.39 3.66 -2.58
N ASP A 561 30.53 4.22 -2.17
CA ASP A 561 31.01 4.08 -0.81
C ASP A 561 30.09 4.82 0.18
N VAL A 562 29.66 6.04 -0.18
CA VAL A 562 28.67 6.79 0.59
C VAL A 562 27.37 6.03 0.71
N TYR A 563 26.88 5.44 -0.40
CA TYR A 563 25.65 4.69 -0.43
C TYR A 563 25.71 3.46 0.49
N LEU A 564 26.69 2.59 0.30
CA LEU A 564 26.84 1.36 1.08
C LEU A 564 27.08 1.64 2.57
N ASN A 565 27.88 2.66 2.91
CA ASN A 565 28.10 3.06 4.29
C ASN A 565 26.86 3.66 4.92
N THR A 566 26.04 4.41 4.14
CA THR A 566 24.72 4.88 4.58
C THR A 566 23.78 3.70 4.86
N MET A 567 23.71 2.71 3.95
CA MET A 567 22.92 1.49 4.19
C MET A 567 23.37 0.77 5.45
N LYS A 568 24.67 0.56 5.63
CA LYS A 568 25.24 -0.05 6.83
C LYS A 568 24.90 0.72 8.10
N TRP A 569 24.93 2.07 8.04
CA TRP A 569 24.57 2.94 9.14
C TRP A 569 23.15 2.66 9.65
N PHE A 570 22.17 2.46 8.77
CA PHE A 570 20.82 2.10 9.16
C PHE A 570 20.79 0.86 10.06
N TYR A 571 21.53 -0.19 9.70
CA TYR A 571 21.51 -1.49 10.38
C TYR A 571 22.36 -1.57 11.65
N THR A 572 23.12 -0.52 11.96
CA THR A 572 23.98 -0.45 13.15
C THR A 572 23.48 0.56 14.19
N ARG A 573 22.21 0.91 14.16
CA ARG A 573 21.57 1.79 15.15
C ARG A 573 20.88 1.00 16.26
N GLY A 574 20.75 1.60 17.45
CA GLY A 574 19.98 1.03 18.57
C GLY A 574 18.49 1.31 18.41
N VAL A 575 17.90 0.90 17.28
CA VAL A 575 16.48 1.06 16.95
C VAL A 575 15.79 -0.30 16.96
N LYS A 576 14.46 -0.30 17.07
CA LYS A 576 13.65 -1.52 17.03
C LYS A 576 13.73 -2.21 15.67
N GLN A 577 13.56 -1.44 14.61
CA GLN A 577 13.44 -1.96 13.26
C GLN A 577 14.11 -1.05 12.22
N VAL A 578 14.65 -1.66 11.16
CA VAL A 578 15.01 -0.98 9.91
C VAL A 578 14.06 -1.44 8.81
N GLN A 579 13.53 -0.51 8.04
CA GLN A 579 12.70 -0.78 6.88
C GLN A 579 13.40 -0.26 5.63
N THR A 580 13.75 -1.17 4.74
CA THR A 580 14.43 -0.87 3.47
C THR A 580 13.47 -1.13 2.32
N THR A 581 13.40 -0.25 1.35
CA THR A 581 12.67 -0.53 0.12
C THR A 581 13.48 -1.45 -0.80
N LEU A 582 12.82 -2.21 -1.67
CA LEU A 582 13.57 -3.09 -2.59
C LEU A 582 14.47 -2.28 -3.52
N GLN A 583 14.00 -1.12 -4.03
CA GLN A 583 14.82 -0.25 -4.86
C GLN A 583 16.08 0.25 -4.14
N ASP A 584 15.98 0.48 -2.83
CA ASP A 584 17.14 0.86 -2.02
C ASP A 584 18.08 -0.32 -1.78
N ALA A 585 17.56 -1.52 -1.54
CA ALA A 585 18.38 -2.72 -1.43
C ALA A 585 19.12 -3.06 -2.74
N LEU A 586 18.55 -2.66 -3.87
CA LEU A 586 19.12 -2.84 -5.21
C LEU A 586 19.97 -1.64 -5.69
N GLY A 587 19.94 -0.52 -5.00
CA GLY A 587 20.68 0.70 -5.36
C GLY A 587 20.21 1.33 -6.68
N ILE A 588 18.92 1.32 -6.98
CA ILE A 588 18.36 1.77 -8.25
C ILE A 588 17.40 2.96 -8.10
N TYR A 589 17.24 3.72 -9.20
CA TYR A 589 16.21 4.75 -9.35
C TYR A 589 14.90 4.07 -9.75
N TRP A 590 14.03 3.82 -8.78
CA TRP A 590 12.72 3.24 -9.05
C TRP A 590 11.72 3.73 -8.02
N ARG A 591 10.51 4.05 -8.45
CA ARG A 591 9.42 4.48 -7.57
C ARG A 591 8.16 3.67 -7.88
N PRO A 592 7.55 3.05 -6.87
CA PRO A 592 6.26 2.37 -7.03
C PRO A 592 5.09 3.35 -7.07
N ASN A 593 5.26 4.56 -6.54
CA ASN A 593 4.23 5.60 -6.50
C ASN A 593 4.82 7.02 -6.57
N ILE A 594 4.01 7.94 -7.10
CA ILE A 594 4.23 9.39 -6.95
C ILE A 594 2.94 9.95 -6.37
N PRO A 595 2.95 10.47 -5.14
CA PRO A 595 1.75 10.99 -4.49
C PRO A 595 1.07 12.07 -5.32
N GLY A 596 -0.27 12.00 -5.39
CA GLY A 596 -1.09 12.97 -6.11
C GLY A 596 -1.40 12.63 -7.56
N PHE A 597 -0.64 11.74 -8.22
CA PHE A 597 -0.86 11.40 -9.64
C PHE A 597 -2.06 10.49 -9.89
N TRP A 598 -2.49 9.74 -8.92
CA TRP A 598 -3.61 8.78 -9.04
C TRP A 598 -4.95 9.36 -8.54
N ASN A 599 -4.93 10.53 -7.93
CA ASN A 599 -6.08 11.12 -7.23
C ASN A 599 -6.94 12.04 -8.11
N GLY A 600 -6.96 11.88 -9.42
CA GLY A 600 -7.79 12.58 -10.42
C GLY A 600 -8.13 14.07 -10.21
N MET A 601 -8.22 14.54 -8.97
CA MET A 601 -8.42 15.93 -8.61
C MET A 601 -7.12 16.72 -8.51
N GLN A 602 -6.06 16.11 -8.01
CA GLN A 602 -4.75 16.77 -7.90
C GLN A 602 -4.09 16.93 -9.26
N ASP A 603 -4.29 15.97 -10.18
CA ASP A 603 -3.77 16.04 -11.54
C ASP A 603 -4.31 17.23 -12.32
N LYS A 604 -5.52 17.67 -12.02
CA LYS A 604 -6.10 18.89 -12.63
C LYS A 604 -5.41 20.17 -12.19
N PHE A 605 -4.76 20.17 -11.03
CA PHE A 605 -4.14 21.32 -10.41
C PHE A 605 -2.60 21.30 -10.48
N LEU A 606 -2.00 20.13 -10.60
CA LEU A 606 -0.57 19.98 -10.85
C LEU A 606 -0.32 20.30 -12.31
N GLN A 607 0.26 21.48 -12.57
CA GLN A 607 0.55 21.96 -13.92
C GLN A 607 1.37 20.93 -14.71
N LYS A 608 0.75 20.41 -15.78
CA LYS A 608 1.25 19.44 -16.76
C LYS A 608 1.56 18.06 -16.17
N PRO A 609 0.63 17.09 -16.32
CA PRO A 609 1.02 15.71 -16.20
C PRO A 609 2.18 15.47 -17.16
N THR A 610 3.29 14.96 -16.65
CA THR A 610 4.33 14.44 -17.53
C THR A 610 3.71 13.32 -18.36
N LYS A 611 4.21 13.06 -19.58
CA LYS A 611 3.72 11.94 -20.41
C LYS A 611 3.77 10.58 -19.68
N GLU A 612 4.56 10.50 -18.61
CA GLU A 612 4.69 9.35 -17.69
C GLU A 612 3.49 9.22 -16.72
N ALA A 613 2.72 10.29 -16.48
CA ALA A 613 1.56 10.30 -15.59
C ALA A 613 0.31 9.58 -16.15
N LEU A 614 0.37 9.09 -17.38
CA LEU A 614 -0.78 8.43 -18.03
C LEU A 614 -0.99 6.97 -17.60
N LEU A 615 -0.03 6.36 -16.89
CA LEU A 615 -0.13 4.98 -16.43
C LEU A 615 0.03 4.92 -14.92
N PRO A 616 -0.81 4.13 -14.20
CA PRO A 616 -0.71 4.00 -12.76
C PRO A 616 0.68 3.50 -12.35
N TYR A 617 1.38 4.23 -11.47
CA TYR A 617 2.71 3.83 -10.98
C TYR A 617 2.69 2.45 -10.31
N TRP A 618 1.63 2.14 -9.58
CA TRP A 618 1.45 0.86 -8.89
C TRP A 618 1.41 -0.38 -9.80
N SER A 619 1.31 -0.19 -11.12
CA SER A 619 1.28 -1.26 -12.12
C SER A 619 2.66 -1.69 -12.64
N LYS A 620 3.75 -1.08 -12.16
CA LYS A 620 5.12 -1.40 -12.57
C LYS A 620 5.59 -2.75 -12.05
N VAL A 621 6.24 -3.53 -12.92
CA VAL A 621 6.73 -4.88 -12.61
C VAL A 621 8.24 -4.94 -12.85
N PHE A 622 8.98 -5.57 -11.95
CA PHE A 622 10.40 -5.86 -12.14
C PHE A 622 10.60 -6.92 -13.23
N PRO A 623 11.73 -6.90 -13.97
CA PRO A 623 12.08 -7.97 -14.90
C PRO A 623 12.32 -9.29 -14.15
N LYS A 624 12.12 -10.44 -14.85
CA LYS A 624 12.25 -11.80 -14.25
C LYS A 624 13.62 -12.10 -13.66
N ASP A 625 14.65 -11.45 -14.14
CA ASP A 625 16.04 -11.64 -13.73
C ASP A 625 16.56 -10.61 -12.72
N PHE A 626 15.67 -9.79 -12.13
CA PHE A 626 16.08 -8.69 -11.24
C PHE A 626 16.93 -9.11 -10.03
N LEU A 627 16.89 -10.38 -9.62
CA LEU A 627 17.72 -10.96 -8.56
C LEU A 627 18.81 -11.92 -9.09
N SER A 628 18.87 -12.20 -10.40
CA SER A 628 19.80 -13.20 -10.93
C SER A 628 21.15 -12.59 -11.32
N ARG A 629 22.21 -13.41 -11.21
CA ARG A 629 23.59 -12.98 -11.47
C ARG A 629 23.95 -12.91 -12.96
N ASP A 630 23.21 -13.62 -13.83
CA ASP A 630 23.75 -14.00 -15.13
C ASP A 630 23.19 -13.26 -16.34
N ASN A 631 22.09 -12.51 -16.24
CA ASN A 631 21.48 -11.86 -17.41
C ASN A 631 20.78 -10.55 -17.07
N VAL A 632 21.54 -9.46 -17.01
CA VAL A 632 20.96 -8.12 -16.91
C VAL A 632 21.29 -7.33 -18.19
N SER A 633 20.90 -7.87 -19.35
CA SER A 633 20.94 -7.10 -20.58
C SER A 633 19.86 -6.02 -20.54
N GLY A 634 20.27 -4.75 -20.54
CA GLY A 634 19.36 -3.58 -20.61
C GLY A 634 18.99 -2.93 -19.27
N ILE A 635 19.43 -3.47 -18.13
CA ILE A 635 19.34 -2.82 -16.82
C ILE A 635 20.75 -2.42 -16.39
N ASN A 636 20.86 -1.28 -15.72
CA ASN A 636 22.10 -0.71 -15.23
C ASN A 636 23.08 -1.78 -14.71
N PRO A 637 24.32 -1.88 -15.25
CA PRO A 637 25.34 -2.81 -14.77
C PRO A 637 25.63 -2.71 -13.25
N GLY A 638 25.42 -1.55 -12.64
CA GLY A 638 25.50 -1.34 -11.20
C GLY A 638 24.44 -2.06 -10.37
N TYR A 639 23.33 -2.42 -10.97
CA TYR A 639 22.20 -3.10 -10.35
C TYR A 639 22.59 -4.41 -9.66
N LYS A 640 23.21 -5.33 -10.44
CA LYS A 640 23.70 -6.62 -9.95
C LYS A 640 24.76 -6.45 -8.84
N SER A 641 25.67 -5.51 -9.05
CA SER A 641 26.71 -5.18 -8.08
C SER A 641 26.13 -4.74 -6.74
N PHE A 642 25.09 -3.92 -6.73
CA PHE A 642 24.48 -3.44 -5.47
C PHE A 642 23.70 -4.53 -4.74
N ALA A 643 22.92 -5.36 -5.41
CA ALA A 643 22.21 -6.47 -4.79
C ALA A 643 23.18 -7.45 -4.09
N ASP A 644 24.30 -7.79 -4.77
CA ASP A 644 25.33 -8.65 -4.21
C ASP A 644 26.06 -7.98 -3.02
N ARG A 645 26.41 -6.69 -3.13
CA ARG A 645 27.05 -5.93 -2.06
C ARG A 645 26.13 -5.78 -0.86
N TYR A 646 24.85 -5.52 -1.09
CA TYR A 646 23.86 -5.45 -0.03
C TYR A 646 23.73 -6.79 0.71
N THR A 647 23.58 -7.89 -0.05
CA THR A 647 23.51 -9.23 0.52
C THR A 647 24.78 -9.56 1.32
N LYS A 648 25.94 -9.29 0.78
CA LYS A 648 27.23 -9.49 1.46
C LYS A 648 27.33 -8.65 2.74
N MET A 649 26.96 -7.38 2.68
CA MET A 649 26.93 -6.49 3.85
C MET A 649 26.01 -7.07 4.95
N MET A 650 24.83 -7.56 4.59
CA MET A 650 23.89 -8.15 5.52
C MET A 650 24.40 -9.47 6.11
N GLU A 651 25.02 -10.32 5.30
CA GLU A 651 25.67 -11.54 5.76
C GLU A 651 26.80 -11.20 6.76
N ASP A 652 27.67 -10.25 6.44
CA ASP A 652 28.77 -9.84 7.32
C ASP A 652 28.28 -9.26 8.67
N LEU A 653 27.16 -8.55 8.66
CA LEU A 653 26.55 -7.99 9.88
C LEU A 653 25.87 -9.04 10.77
N TYR A 654 25.23 -10.07 10.17
CA TYR A 654 24.30 -10.97 10.88
C TYR A 654 24.68 -12.46 10.87
N SER A 655 25.78 -12.89 10.22
CA SER A 655 26.21 -14.30 10.22
C SER A 655 26.98 -14.70 11.46
N LYS A 656 27.37 -13.75 12.31
CA LYS A 656 28.12 -13.99 13.56
C LYS A 656 27.20 -14.03 14.79
N GLN A 657 25.90 -14.06 14.60
CA GLN A 657 24.88 -14.23 15.64
C GLN A 657 24.24 -15.62 15.55
#